data_4a32d6a25aa8764e2c49ca7c0ce770bc
#
_entry.id   4a32d6a25aa8764e2c49ca7c0ce770bc
#
_cell.length_a   1.000
_cell.length_b   1.000
_cell.length_c   1.000
_cell.angle_alpha   90.00
_cell.angle_beta   90.00
_cell.angle_gamma   90.00
#
_symmetry.space_group_name_H-M   'P 1'
#
loop_
_entity.id
_entity.type
_entity.pdbx_description
1 polymer ?
#
loop_
_entity_poly.entity_id
_entity_poly.type
_entity_poly.pdbx_seq_one_letter_code
_entity_poly.pdbx_strand_id
1 'polypeptide(L)'
;MEEKVASTELSKETAKENPPVTFAIAACETQNVNVTVLPCFGLSEGSCITAKDMWGKMVQDGHFDRENFDSGPSMPSSPGDAHCAAVSASTWVEPHGKCTVAFAVAWSSPKIKFMKGKSYHRRYTKFYGTSERAALDLAHDALTNYKRWEEEIEKWQAPVLRDDRLPEWYKFTLFNELYFLVAGGTVWTDTALPAANRGNNQHESIAEVKAPEAEGDQKQGVTIEQSMVNHYDSTAGSSLNGKDKTTLMRYGENESMIPQRRGNKYSGHDMLGTHDDSDDVGGFLYLEGVEYIMWCTYDVHFYASYALLMLFPKIELSIQRDFAKAVLCEDGRKMKFLAEGNCGIRKVRGAIPHDLGTHDPWHEMNAYNIHDTSTWKDLNPKFVLQVYRDFAATGDLSFGAEVWPSVCAAIEYMDRFDRDNDCLIENDGFPDQTYDTWTVHGVSAYCGGLWLAALQAAAAMALQLGDRAFAERCKGKFVNAKSVFEAKLWNGSYFNYDSGSSSNSKSIQTDQLAGQWYTASSGLPNLFDDSKIESSLRKIYDFNVMKVRGGRMGAVNGMHPNGKVDETCMQSREIWTGVTYAAAATMILAGMEEEAFTTAEGIFIAGWSEEGFGYSFQTPEAWTMGGHFRSLIYMRPLSIWGMQWALSLPKAILEAPKINIMDRIHLSHSAKYFHNETSVKKIAEKVKCLGDSVFHCTC
;
A
#
# COMPACT_ATOMS: atom_id res chain seq x y z
N MET A 1 -12.62 41.31 -12.08
CA MET A 1 -12.67 41.70 -10.65
C MET A 1 -11.54 40.95 -10.00
N GLU A 2 -10.52 41.66 -9.55
CA GLU A 2 -9.43 41.06 -8.77
C GLU A 2 -10.01 40.79 -7.36
N GLU A 3 -10.29 39.54 -7.04
CA GLU A 3 -10.56 39.15 -5.68
C GLU A 3 -9.26 39.25 -4.87
N LYS A 4 -9.14 40.32 -4.13
CA LYS A 4 -8.13 40.45 -3.08
C LYS A 4 -8.55 39.53 -1.94
N VAL A 5 -8.00 38.34 -1.92
CA VAL A 5 -8.09 37.46 -0.76
C VAL A 5 -7.32 38.13 0.38
N ALA A 6 -8.03 38.51 1.45
CA ALA A 6 -7.42 39.08 2.62
C ALA A 6 -6.49 38.04 3.26
N SER A 7 -5.19 38.21 3.10
CA SER A 7 -4.20 37.49 3.87
C SER A 7 -4.18 38.08 5.26
N THR A 8 -4.72 37.38 6.24
CA THR A 8 -4.31 37.61 7.63
C THR A 8 -2.84 37.21 7.72
N GLU A 9 -1.99 38.12 8.20
CA GLU A 9 -0.63 37.79 8.54
C GLU A 9 -0.62 36.74 9.67
N LEU A 10 -0.55 35.46 9.29
CA LEU A 10 0.13 34.50 10.12
C LEU A 10 1.54 35.00 10.39
N SER A 11 2.06 34.85 11.60
CA SER A 11 3.47 35.12 11.80
C SER A 11 4.24 34.41 10.67
N LYS A 12 5.23 35.09 10.09
CA LYS A 12 6.00 34.53 8.95
C LYS A 12 6.59 33.14 9.25
N GLU A 13 6.74 32.80 10.52
CA GLU A 13 7.19 31.50 11.01
C GLU A 13 6.11 30.42 10.88
N THR A 14 4.88 30.67 11.32
CA THR A 14 3.76 29.70 11.21
C THR A 14 3.38 29.43 9.75
N ALA A 15 3.45 30.46 8.89
CA ALA A 15 3.17 30.29 7.45
C ALA A 15 4.27 29.50 6.72
N LYS A 16 5.50 29.42 7.27
CA LYS A 16 6.57 28.57 6.72
C LYS A 16 6.41 27.11 7.10
N GLU A 17 5.82 26.84 8.25
CA GLU A 17 5.69 25.48 8.80
C GLU A 17 4.42 24.79 8.31
N ASN A 18 3.33 25.53 8.12
CA ASN A 18 2.03 24.99 7.71
C ASN A 18 1.60 25.61 6.37
N PRO A 19 1.79 24.91 5.25
CA PRO A 19 1.31 25.38 3.95
C PRO A 19 -0.19 25.66 3.99
N PRO A 20 -0.67 26.75 3.35
CA PRO A 20 -2.07 27.07 3.35
C PRO A 20 -2.90 25.97 2.66
N VAL A 21 -4.07 25.70 3.22
CA VAL A 21 -5.08 24.83 2.63
C VAL A 21 -6.27 25.68 2.18
N THR A 22 -6.70 25.47 0.97
CA THR A 22 -7.90 26.12 0.41
C THR A 22 -9.01 25.10 0.26
N PHE A 23 -10.20 25.43 0.76
CA PHE A 23 -11.41 24.63 0.58
C PHE A 23 -12.31 25.26 -0.45
N ALA A 24 -13.01 24.43 -1.20
CA ALA A 24 -14.15 24.85 -2.02
C ALA A 24 -15.33 23.91 -1.76
N ILE A 25 -16.50 24.48 -1.54
CA ILE A 25 -17.77 23.77 -1.50
C ILE A 25 -18.63 24.29 -2.65
N ALA A 26 -19.19 23.42 -3.45
CA ALA A 26 -20.00 23.76 -4.59
C ALA A 26 -21.21 22.85 -4.72
N ALA A 27 -22.26 23.32 -5.36
CA ALA A 27 -23.40 22.51 -5.79
C ALA A 27 -23.72 22.78 -7.25
N CYS A 28 -24.26 21.81 -7.95
CA CYS A 28 -24.67 21.97 -9.35
C CYS A 28 -26.04 22.65 -9.44
N GLU A 29 -26.07 23.87 -9.97
CA GLU A 29 -27.32 24.54 -10.30
C GLU A 29 -27.87 24.04 -11.65
N THR A 30 -29.17 23.73 -11.71
CA THR A 30 -29.85 23.28 -12.93
C THR A 30 -31.18 24.01 -13.07
N GLN A 31 -31.92 23.78 -14.15
CA GLN A 31 -33.25 24.34 -14.30
C GLN A 31 -34.22 24.00 -13.16
N ASN A 32 -34.00 22.84 -12.51
CA ASN A 32 -34.84 22.32 -11.43
C ASN A 32 -34.20 22.44 -10.05
N VAL A 33 -32.95 22.83 -9.97
CA VAL A 33 -32.20 22.94 -8.69
C VAL A 33 -31.68 24.36 -8.56
N ASN A 34 -32.18 25.08 -7.57
CA ASN A 34 -31.72 26.41 -7.23
C ASN A 34 -30.65 26.34 -6.17
N VAL A 35 -29.51 26.99 -6.41
CA VAL A 35 -28.36 26.99 -5.50
C VAL A 35 -28.18 28.37 -4.89
N THR A 36 -28.02 28.40 -3.58
CA THR A 36 -27.66 29.61 -2.82
C THR A 36 -26.48 29.35 -1.91
N VAL A 37 -25.71 30.39 -1.65
CA VAL A 37 -24.45 30.28 -0.89
C VAL A 37 -24.45 31.24 0.27
N LEU A 38 -23.88 30.82 1.39
CA LEU A 38 -23.50 31.63 2.53
C LEU A 38 -21.98 31.60 2.65
N PRO A 39 -21.29 32.64 2.15
CA PRO A 39 -19.82 32.58 2.01
C PRO A 39 -19.08 32.59 3.33
N CYS A 40 -19.68 33.10 4.40
CA CYS A 40 -19.04 33.10 5.71
C CYS A 40 -20.07 33.12 6.83
N PHE A 41 -19.85 32.26 7.83
CA PHE A 41 -20.47 32.33 9.15
C PHE A 41 -19.49 31.86 10.22
N GLY A 42 -19.64 32.28 11.45
CA GLY A 42 -18.79 31.90 12.58
C GLY A 42 -19.45 30.93 13.54
N LEU A 43 -18.63 30.23 14.32
CA LEU A 43 -19.10 29.34 15.38
C LEU A 43 -19.28 30.05 16.72
N SER A 44 -18.66 31.23 16.90
CA SER A 44 -18.75 32.03 18.12
C SER A 44 -19.95 32.97 18.12
N GLU A 45 -20.47 33.31 19.30
CA GLU A 45 -21.60 34.27 19.49
C GLU A 45 -21.25 35.69 19.02
N GLY A 46 -19.98 36.03 18.86
CA GLY A 46 -19.52 37.33 18.36
C GLY A 46 -19.48 37.47 16.85
N SER A 47 -19.82 36.44 16.08
CA SER A 47 -19.83 36.46 14.63
C SER A 47 -21.05 37.23 14.11
N CYS A 48 -20.90 37.97 13.01
CA CYS A 48 -22.00 38.69 12.38
C CYS A 48 -23.16 37.78 11.93
N ILE A 49 -22.80 36.55 11.50
CA ILE A 49 -23.74 35.45 11.21
C ILE A 49 -23.22 34.26 11.97
N THR A 50 -24.06 33.68 12.80
CA THR A 50 -23.69 32.48 13.60
C THR A 50 -24.16 31.21 12.89
N ALA A 51 -23.63 30.07 13.33
CA ALA A 51 -24.11 28.76 12.88
C ALA A 51 -25.61 28.57 13.19
N LYS A 52 -26.12 29.16 14.28
CA LYS A 52 -27.54 29.15 14.62
C LYS A 52 -28.38 29.96 13.60
N ASP A 53 -27.89 31.12 13.18
CA ASP A 53 -28.58 31.96 12.18
C ASP A 53 -28.59 31.24 10.82
N MET A 54 -27.48 30.66 10.42
CA MET A 54 -27.35 29.81 9.22
C MET A 54 -28.40 28.69 9.24
N TRP A 55 -28.43 27.91 10.36
CA TRP A 55 -29.37 26.80 10.50
C TRP A 55 -30.82 27.27 10.54
N GLY A 56 -31.10 28.43 11.21
CA GLY A 56 -32.42 29.03 11.26
C GLY A 56 -32.95 29.35 9.87
N LYS A 57 -32.11 29.94 8.99
CA LYS A 57 -32.48 30.20 7.59
C LYS A 57 -32.74 28.93 6.80
N MET A 58 -31.91 27.91 6.99
CA MET A 58 -32.10 26.62 6.33
C MET A 58 -33.41 25.91 6.73
N VAL A 59 -33.77 25.99 8.01
CA VAL A 59 -35.04 25.41 8.51
C VAL A 59 -36.28 26.23 8.03
N GLN A 60 -36.18 27.56 8.00
CA GLN A 60 -37.26 28.42 7.67
C GLN A 60 -37.53 28.52 6.16
N ASP A 61 -36.46 28.70 5.37
CA ASP A 61 -36.55 29.11 3.97
C ASP A 61 -35.98 28.08 3.01
N GLY A 62 -35.13 27.15 3.50
CA GLY A 62 -34.43 26.17 2.68
C GLY A 62 -33.34 26.74 1.78
N HIS A 63 -33.05 28.02 1.88
CA HIS A 63 -32.08 28.74 1.07
C HIS A 63 -31.50 29.95 1.81
N PHE A 64 -30.45 30.55 1.25
CA PHE A 64 -29.82 31.76 1.75
C PHE A 64 -30.24 32.96 0.88
N ASP A 65 -30.45 34.14 1.50
CA ASP A 65 -30.83 35.36 0.77
C ASP A 65 -29.68 35.86 -0.10
N ARG A 66 -29.98 36.16 -1.36
CA ARG A 66 -29.00 36.62 -2.34
C ARG A 66 -28.56 38.09 -2.14
N GLU A 67 -29.37 38.89 -1.46
CA GLU A 67 -29.23 40.36 -1.47
C GLU A 67 -28.38 40.90 -0.30
N ASN A 68 -28.04 40.10 0.69
CA ASN A 68 -27.47 40.61 1.94
C ASN A 68 -26.00 40.19 2.20
N PHE A 69 -25.32 39.65 1.22
CA PHE A 69 -23.92 39.25 1.42
C PHE A 69 -22.97 40.13 0.62
N ASP A 70 -22.08 40.80 1.34
CA ASP A 70 -20.92 41.44 0.75
C ASP A 70 -20.11 40.36 0.02
N SER A 71 -19.93 40.51 -1.28
CA SER A 71 -19.14 39.63 -2.12
C SER A 71 -17.64 39.79 -1.90
N GLY A 72 -17.24 40.61 -0.95
CA GLY A 72 -15.86 40.81 -0.55
C GLY A 72 -15.30 39.62 0.23
N PRO A 73 -13.98 39.54 0.35
CA PRO A 73 -13.35 38.51 1.19
C PRO A 73 -13.78 38.67 2.65
N SER A 74 -14.11 37.56 3.30
CA SER A 74 -14.45 37.55 4.72
C SER A 74 -13.30 38.10 5.56
N MET A 75 -13.64 38.84 6.62
CA MET A 75 -12.63 39.26 7.60
C MET A 75 -11.94 38.01 8.21
N PRO A 76 -10.65 38.12 8.53
CA PRO A 76 -9.95 37.04 9.19
C PRO A 76 -10.60 36.66 10.52
N SER A 77 -10.65 35.36 10.84
CA SER A 77 -11.11 34.89 12.15
C SER A 77 -10.17 35.36 13.25
N SER A 78 -10.73 35.64 14.42
CA SER A 78 -9.94 35.83 15.64
C SER A 78 -9.29 34.51 16.04
N PRO A 79 -8.15 34.52 16.75
CA PRO A 79 -7.55 33.30 17.28
C PRO A 79 -8.57 32.50 18.11
N GLY A 80 -8.79 31.25 17.73
CA GLY A 80 -9.78 30.37 18.35
C GLY A 80 -11.16 30.33 17.65
N ASP A 81 -11.42 31.23 16.71
CA ASP A 81 -12.63 31.20 15.88
C ASP A 81 -12.38 30.48 14.55
N ALA A 82 -13.37 29.74 14.10
CA ALA A 82 -13.37 29.10 12.79
C ALA A 82 -14.35 29.81 11.85
N HIS A 83 -13.88 30.10 10.63
CA HIS A 83 -14.77 30.50 9.54
C HIS A 83 -15.36 29.27 8.88
N CYS A 84 -16.67 29.32 8.69
CA CYS A 84 -17.43 28.29 8.01
C CYS A 84 -18.14 28.90 6.80
N ALA A 85 -18.53 28.05 5.89
CA ALA A 85 -19.31 28.43 4.73
C ALA A 85 -20.36 27.36 4.45
N ALA A 86 -21.46 27.73 3.80
CA ALA A 86 -22.54 26.81 3.48
C ALA A 86 -23.04 27.01 2.04
N VAL A 87 -23.43 25.90 1.43
CA VAL A 87 -24.13 25.85 0.16
C VAL A 87 -25.46 25.16 0.38
N SER A 88 -26.52 25.76 -0.07
CA SER A 88 -27.87 25.18 -0.11
C SER A 88 -28.28 24.92 -1.55
N ALA A 89 -28.86 23.74 -1.78
CA ALA A 89 -29.51 23.41 -3.04
C ALA A 89 -30.94 22.97 -2.77
N SER A 90 -31.90 23.68 -3.38
CA SER A 90 -33.32 23.44 -3.22
C SER A 90 -33.97 23.06 -4.55
N THR A 91 -34.90 22.12 -4.50
CA THR A 91 -35.62 21.62 -5.66
C THR A 91 -37.04 21.24 -5.29
N TRP A 92 -37.91 21.27 -6.28
CA TRP A 92 -39.26 20.74 -6.17
C TRP A 92 -39.32 19.36 -6.81
N VAL A 93 -39.84 18.38 -6.11
CA VAL A 93 -40.01 17.02 -6.62
C VAL A 93 -41.48 16.65 -6.58
N GLU A 94 -42.07 16.34 -7.73
CA GLU A 94 -43.43 15.83 -7.85
C GLU A 94 -43.61 14.47 -7.17
N PRO A 95 -44.83 14.09 -6.75
CA PRO A 95 -45.11 12.76 -6.23
C PRO A 95 -44.57 11.65 -7.16
N HIS A 96 -43.82 10.71 -6.63
CA HIS A 96 -43.10 9.65 -7.36
C HIS A 96 -41.99 10.13 -8.31
N GLY A 97 -41.69 11.44 -8.34
CA GLY A 97 -40.58 12.01 -9.09
C GLY A 97 -39.22 11.78 -8.42
N LYS A 98 -38.17 12.02 -9.16
CA LYS A 98 -36.76 11.98 -8.66
C LYS A 98 -36.03 13.23 -9.12
N CYS A 99 -35.21 13.78 -8.24
CA CYS A 99 -34.26 14.82 -8.58
C CYS A 99 -32.90 14.49 -7.96
N THR A 100 -31.84 14.62 -8.72
CA THR A 100 -30.47 14.43 -8.24
C THR A 100 -29.85 15.81 -8.00
N VAL A 101 -29.34 16.02 -6.79
CA VAL A 101 -28.56 17.17 -6.42
C VAL A 101 -27.13 16.73 -6.17
N ALA A 102 -26.17 17.34 -6.85
CA ALA A 102 -24.75 17.02 -6.71
C ALA A 102 -24.04 18.14 -5.95
N PHE A 103 -23.23 17.74 -4.97
CA PHE A 103 -22.33 18.61 -4.23
C PHE A 103 -20.88 18.16 -4.45
N ALA A 104 -19.96 19.11 -4.43
CA ALA A 104 -18.53 18.85 -4.42
C ALA A 104 -17.87 19.57 -3.24
N VAL A 105 -16.94 18.89 -2.59
CA VAL A 105 -16.03 19.47 -1.59
C VAL A 105 -14.61 19.20 -2.06
N ALA A 106 -13.81 20.24 -2.20
CA ALA A 106 -12.44 20.13 -2.65
C ALA A 106 -11.46 20.76 -1.66
N TRP A 107 -10.29 20.13 -1.53
CA TRP A 107 -9.16 20.69 -0.78
C TRP A 107 -8.00 20.91 -1.74
N SER A 108 -7.36 22.07 -1.63
CA SER A 108 -6.10 22.34 -2.29
C SER A 108 -5.02 22.63 -1.25
N SER A 109 -4.06 21.73 -1.17
CA SER A 109 -2.83 21.85 -0.38
C SER A 109 -1.65 21.57 -1.31
N PRO A 110 -1.20 22.55 -2.11
CA PRO A 110 -0.31 22.30 -3.25
C PRO A 110 1.08 21.86 -2.86
N LYS A 111 1.53 22.18 -1.65
CA LYS A 111 2.89 21.90 -1.19
C LYS A 111 2.90 20.90 -0.05
N ILE A 112 3.88 20.00 -0.08
CA ILE A 112 4.26 19.15 1.04
C ILE A 112 5.66 19.52 1.44
N LYS A 113 5.88 19.70 2.74
CA LYS A 113 7.19 19.87 3.35
C LYS A 113 7.38 18.82 4.42
N PHE A 114 8.36 17.98 4.24
CA PHE A 114 8.81 17.07 5.29
C PHE A 114 9.75 17.81 6.26
N MET A 115 9.99 17.29 7.46
CA MET A 115 10.61 18.02 8.56
C MET A 115 11.94 18.72 8.21
N LYS A 116 12.90 18.00 7.65
CA LYS A 116 14.20 18.53 7.22
C LYS A 116 14.37 18.57 5.72
N GLY A 117 13.46 17.93 5.03
CA GLY A 117 13.55 17.67 3.62
C GLY A 117 13.14 18.85 2.75
N LYS A 118 13.20 18.61 1.45
CA LYS A 118 12.75 19.53 0.43
C LYS A 118 11.23 19.66 0.45
N SER A 119 10.75 20.79 -0.04
CA SER A 119 9.33 20.93 -0.35
C SER A 119 9.03 20.33 -1.72
N TYR A 120 7.93 19.62 -1.82
CA TYR A 120 7.43 19.00 -3.04
C TYR A 120 6.09 19.60 -3.39
N HIS A 121 5.72 19.58 -4.67
CA HIS A 121 4.35 19.83 -5.08
C HIS A 121 3.57 18.51 -5.14
N ARG A 122 2.30 18.53 -4.73
CA ARG A 122 1.42 17.37 -4.91
C ARG A 122 1.13 17.15 -6.39
N ARG A 123 0.97 15.92 -6.81
CA ARG A 123 0.79 15.52 -8.21
C ARG A 123 -0.35 16.28 -8.92
N TYR A 124 -1.48 16.50 -8.24
CA TYR A 124 -2.60 17.21 -8.83
C TYR A 124 -2.26 18.64 -9.29
N THR A 125 -1.24 19.26 -8.73
CA THR A 125 -0.85 20.63 -9.11
C THR A 125 -0.35 20.73 -10.55
N LYS A 126 0.10 19.60 -11.13
CA LYS A 126 0.44 19.52 -12.56
C LYS A 126 -0.76 19.83 -13.45
N PHE A 127 -1.97 19.52 -12.99
CA PHE A 127 -3.22 19.65 -13.75
C PHE A 127 -3.99 20.93 -13.38
N TYR A 128 -4.06 21.26 -12.09
CA TYR A 128 -4.87 22.38 -11.56
C TYR A 128 -4.02 23.57 -11.12
N GLY A 129 -2.70 23.48 -11.15
CA GLY A 129 -1.80 24.53 -10.68
C GLY A 129 -1.69 24.62 -9.17
N THR A 130 -1.00 25.65 -8.70
CA THR A 130 -0.66 25.86 -7.28
C THR A 130 -1.36 27.06 -6.65
N SER A 131 -2.22 27.72 -7.39
CA SER A 131 -2.96 28.91 -6.91
C SER A 131 -4.15 28.51 -6.02
N GLU A 132 -4.64 29.46 -5.25
CA GLU A 132 -5.86 29.29 -4.43
C GLU A 132 -7.09 28.89 -5.27
N ARG A 133 -7.10 29.25 -6.55
CA ARG A 133 -8.15 28.88 -7.49
C ARG A 133 -8.22 27.37 -7.75
N ALA A 134 -7.15 26.62 -7.49
CA ALA A 134 -7.12 25.16 -7.74
C ALA A 134 -8.24 24.40 -7.02
N ALA A 135 -8.65 24.83 -5.82
CA ALA A 135 -9.77 24.21 -5.13
C ALA A 135 -11.11 24.39 -5.86
N LEU A 136 -11.32 25.54 -6.47
CA LEU A 136 -12.51 25.83 -7.27
C LEU A 136 -12.52 25.01 -8.56
N ASP A 137 -11.38 24.97 -9.24
CA ASP A 137 -11.23 24.21 -10.48
C ASP A 137 -11.44 22.70 -10.23
N LEU A 138 -10.96 22.18 -9.09
CA LEU A 138 -11.21 20.80 -8.63
C LEU A 138 -12.71 20.54 -8.38
N ALA A 139 -13.39 21.45 -7.65
CA ALA A 139 -14.82 21.32 -7.37
C ALA A 139 -15.66 21.37 -8.66
N HIS A 140 -15.30 22.27 -9.57
CA HIS A 140 -15.96 22.40 -10.87
C HIS A 140 -15.77 21.15 -11.73
N ASP A 141 -14.55 20.66 -11.83
CA ASP A 141 -14.24 19.43 -12.57
C ASP A 141 -15.01 18.23 -12.02
N ALA A 142 -15.08 18.11 -10.69
CA ALA A 142 -15.87 17.08 -10.03
C ALA A 142 -17.36 17.14 -10.40
N LEU A 143 -17.99 18.33 -10.29
CA LEU A 143 -19.41 18.52 -10.65
C LEU A 143 -19.69 18.28 -12.13
N THR A 144 -18.72 18.56 -12.99
CA THR A 144 -18.86 18.37 -14.44
C THR A 144 -18.71 16.91 -14.84
N ASN A 145 -17.81 16.17 -14.19
CA ASN A 145 -17.37 14.86 -14.65
C ASN A 145 -17.80 13.67 -13.77
N TYR A 146 -18.42 13.88 -12.60
CA TYR A 146 -18.71 12.79 -11.66
C TYR A 146 -19.53 11.65 -12.28
N LYS A 147 -20.50 11.94 -13.16
CA LYS A 147 -21.31 10.91 -13.83
C LYS A 147 -20.44 10.00 -14.74
N ARG A 148 -19.52 10.63 -15.49
CA ARG A 148 -18.59 9.86 -16.32
C ARG A 148 -17.66 9.01 -15.46
N TRP A 149 -17.16 9.54 -14.35
CA TRP A 149 -16.33 8.76 -13.44
C TRP A 149 -17.10 7.60 -12.79
N GLU A 150 -18.36 7.82 -12.43
CA GLU A 150 -19.24 6.77 -11.92
C GLU A 150 -19.42 5.65 -12.95
N GLU A 151 -19.73 5.99 -14.20
CA GLU A 151 -19.83 5.02 -15.30
C GLU A 151 -18.50 4.25 -15.55
N GLU A 152 -17.37 4.95 -15.48
CA GLU A 152 -16.05 4.33 -15.64
C GLU A 152 -15.73 3.37 -14.48
N ILE A 153 -16.08 3.74 -13.25
CA ILE A 153 -15.91 2.90 -12.06
C ILE A 153 -16.82 1.68 -12.15
N GLU A 154 -18.10 1.85 -12.49
CA GLU A 154 -19.03 0.74 -12.68
C GLU A 154 -18.54 -0.24 -13.74
N LYS A 155 -18.06 0.27 -14.87
CA LYS A 155 -17.48 -0.53 -15.93
C LYS A 155 -16.26 -1.34 -15.47
N TRP A 156 -15.40 -0.70 -14.68
CA TRP A 156 -14.22 -1.33 -14.12
C TRP A 156 -14.56 -2.40 -13.10
N GLN A 157 -15.51 -2.15 -12.20
CA GLN A 157 -15.92 -3.09 -11.17
C GLN A 157 -16.80 -4.24 -11.69
N ALA A 158 -17.58 -3.98 -12.74
CA ALA A 158 -18.59 -4.91 -13.26
C ALA A 158 -18.10 -6.35 -13.52
N PRO A 159 -16.90 -6.60 -14.06
CA PRO A 159 -16.43 -7.97 -14.28
C PRO A 159 -16.34 -8.80 -13.00
N VAL A 160 -16.00 -8.18 -11.87
CA VAL A 160 -15.95 -8.85 -10.57
C VAL A 160 -17.32 -8.87 -9.91
N LEU A 161 -18.05 -7.74 -9.88
CA LEU A 161 -19.32 -7.63 -9.20
C LEU A 161 -20.42 -8.52 -9.81
N ARG A 162 -20.34 -8.77 -11.12
CA ARG A 162 -21.30 -9.62 -11.85
C ARG A 162 -20.89 -11.08 -11.94
N ASP A 163 -19.75 -11.46 -11.40
CA ASP A 163 -19.31 -12.86 -11.39
C ASP A 163 -20.01 -13.63 -10.25
N ASP A 164 -21.03 -14.39 -10.58
CA ASP A 164 -21.82 -15.18 -9.64
C ASP A 164 -21.04 -16.32 -8.95
N ARG A 165 -19.83 -16.62 -9.43
CA ARG A 165 -18.95 -17.62 -8.80
C ARG A 165 -18.20 -17.04 -7.59
N LEU A 166 -18.07 -15.72 -7.51
CA LEU A 166 -17.40 -15.02 -6.43
C LEU A 166 -18.41 -14.73 -5.30
N PRO A 167 -18.08 -15.05 -4.04
CA PRO A 167 -18.90 -14.70 -2.89
C PRO A 167 -19.08 -13.19 -2.73
N GLU A 168 -20.25 -12.76 -2.26
CA GLU A 168 -20.52 -11.32 -2.06
C GLU A 168 -19.56 -10.66 -1.07
N TRP A 169 -19.20 -11.36 0.03
CA TRP A 169 -18.21 -10.85 0.97
C TRP A 169 -16.85 -10.57 0.31
N TYR A 170 -16.45 -11.42 -0.65
CA TYR A 170 -15.18 -11.24 -1.37
C TYR A 170 -15.22 -10.01 -2.26
N LYS A 171 -16.28 -9.84 -3.05
CA LYS A 171 -16.48 -8.67 -3.92
C LYS A 171 -16.44 -7.39 -3.10
N PHE A 172 -17.13 -7.37 -1.97
CA PHE A 172 -17.15 -6.26 -1.03
C PHE A 172 -15.75 -5.97 -0.48
N THR A 173 -15.08 -6.97 0.07
CA THR A 173 -13.77 -6.80 0.71
C THR A 173 -12.70 -6.39 -0.29
N LEU A 174 -12.69 -6.98 -1.49
CA LEU A 174 -11.71 -6.67 -2.53
C LEU A 174 -11.67 -5.18 -2.87
N PHE A 175 -12.82 -4.58 -3.13
CA PHE A 175 -12.87 -3.16 -3.47
C PHE A 175 -12.74 -2.27 -2.24
N ASN A 176 -13.22 -2.72 -1.09
CA ASN A 176 -13.12 -1.93 0.12
C ASN A 176 -11.69 -1.75 0.59
N GLU A 177 -10.83 -2.77 0.52
CA GLU A 177 -9.43 -2.66 0.96
C GLU A 177 -8.64 -1.57 0.20
N LEU A 178 -9.11 -1.13 -0.97
CA LEU A 178 -8.52 0.00 -1.70
C LEU A 178 -8.63 1.34 -0.94
N TYR A 179 -9.48 1.42 0.10
CA TYR A 179 -9.55 2.61 0.97
C TYR A 179 -8.17 2.99 1.49
N PHE A 180 -7.31 2.01 1.73
CA PHE A 180 -5.97 2.23 2.27
C PHE A 180 -5.13 3.13 1.36
N LEU A 181 -5.25 2.99 0.04
CA LEU A 181 -4.49 3.79 -0.93
C LEU A 181 -4.83 5.28 -0.90
N VAL A 182 -5.98 5.66 -0.34
CA VAL A 182 -6.42 7.06 -0.25
C VAL A 182 -6.53 7.56 1.19
N ALA A 183 -6.80 6.69 2.15
CA ALA A 183 -7.01 7.04 3.56
C ALA A 183 -5.82 6.70 4.47
N GLY A 184 -4.90 5.85 4.04
CA GLY A 184 -3.77 5.36 4.82
C GLY A 184 -2.57 6.31 4.92
N GLY A 185 -2.72 7.61 4.57
CA GLY A 185 -1.61 8.57 4.65
C GLY A 185 -0.80 8.68 3.35
N THR A 186 -1.43 8.51 2.21
CA THR A 186 -0.79 8.55 0.89
C THR A 186 -0.33 9.93 0.49
N VAL A 187 0.85 10.00 -0.12
CA VAL A 187 1.46 11.21 -0.70
C VAL A 187 1.89 10.92 -2.13
N TRP A 188 1.42 11.73 -3.06
CA TRP A 188 1.83 11.66 -4.45
C TRP A 188 2.36 13.02 -4.90
N THR A 189 3.65 13.08 -5.31
CA THR A 189 4.34 14.30 -5.75
C THR A 189 4.40 14.38 -7.27
N ASP A 190 4.48 15.61 -7.82
CA ASP A 190 4.55 15.84 -9.26
C ASP A 190 5.98 15.75 -9.83
N THR A 191 6.99 15.71 -8.97
CA THR A 191 8.39 15.61 -9.36
C THR A 191 8.96 14.27 -8.95
N ALA A 192 9.66 13.63 -9.89
CA ALA A 192 10.56 12.54 -9.55
C ALA A 192 11.62 13.04 -8.55
N LEU A 193 12.11 12.13 -7.71
CA LEU A 193 13.17 12.42 -6.75
C LEU A 193 14.31 13.23 -7.39
N PRO A 194 14.84 14.25 -6.70
CA PRO A 194 16.10 14.84 -7.12
C PRO A 194 17.14 13.73 -7.19
N ALA A 195 17.77 13.57 -8.35
CA ALA A 195 18.87 12.63 -8.50
C ALA A 195 19.86 12.84 -7.35
N ALA A 196 20.18 11.77 -6.63
CA ALA A 196 21.15 11.82 -5.53
C ALA A 196 22.39 12.56 -6.04
N ASN A 197 22.75 13.66 -5.41
CA ASN A 197 23.93 14.45 -5.77
C ASN A 197 25.14 13.50 -5.75
N ARG A 198 25.65 13.17 -6.93
CA ARG A 198 26.95 12.57 -7.08
C ARG A 198 27.96 13.56 -6.50
N GLY A 199 28.52 13.19 -5.37
CA GLY A 199 29.67 13.74 -4.72
C GLY A 199 30.09 15.18 -5.07
N ASN A 200 29.74 16.12 -4.21
CA ASN A 200 30.58 17.25 -3.94
C ASN A 200 30.77 17.31 -2.42
N ASN A 201 31.88 16.75 -1.99
CA ASN A 201 32.45 17.00 -0.67
C ASN A 201 32.75 18.48 -0.55
N GLN A 202 31.87 19.25 0.03
CA GLN A 202 32.25 20.51 0.69
C GLN A 202 31.88 20.35 2.17
N HIS A 203 32.94 20.26 2.96
CA HIS A 203 32.90 20.35 4.41
C HIS A 203 32.28 21.70 4.82
N GLU A 204 31.02 21.69 5.21
CA GLU A 204 30.51 22.70 6.13
C GLU A 204 30.67 22.17 7.56
N SER A 205 31.56 22.81 8.28
CA SER A 205 31.84 22.59 9.69
C SER A 205 30.60 22.97 10.51
N ILE A 206 29.88 21.95 11.05
CA ILE A 206 28.83 22.18 12.04
C ILE A 206 29.47 22.31 13.40
N ALA A 207 29.24 23.47 14.04
CA ALA A 207 29.66 23.75 15.40
C ALA A 207 29.11 22.71 16.38
N GLU A 208 30.00 22.12 17.17
CA GLU A 208 29.66 21.23 18.28
C GLU A 208 28.80 21.95 19.34
N VAL A 209 27.57 21.49 19.51
CA VAL A 209 26.78 21.79 20.71
C VAL A 209 27.12 20.75 21.76
N LYS A 210 27.81 21.16 22.81
CA LYS A 210 28.13 20.32 23.98
C LYS A 210 26.84 19.89 24.70
N ALA A 211 26.68 18.59 24.88
CA ALA A 211 25.67 18.03 25.78
C ALA A 211 26.07 18.21 27.24
N PRO A 212 25.12 18.43 28.16
CA PRO A 212 25.43 18.47 29.59
C PRO A 212 25.70 17.08 30.15
N GLU A 213 26.68 16.98 31.01
CA GLU A 213 27.08 15.78 31.76
C GLU A 213 25.96 15.36 32.73
N ALA A 214 25.58 14.09 32.70
CA ALA A 214 24.68 13.52 33.70
C ALA A 214 25.49 12.72 34.74
N GLU A 215 25.40 13.13 35.99
CA GLU A 215 25.84 12.38 37.16
C GLU A 215 24.97 11.13 37.35
N GLY A 216 25.64 10.04 37.83
CA GLY A 216 25.11 8.71 37.97
C GLY A 216 24.07 8.48 39.03
N ASP A 217 23.31 7.48 38.97
CA ASP A 217 23.33 6.24 39.78
C ASP A 217 22.09 5.36 39.60
N GLN A 218 22.33 4.07 39.78
CA GLN A 218 21.46 2.96 40.19
C GLN A 218 20.58 2.20 39.20
N LYS A 219 21.03 0.96 39.03
CA LYS A 219 20.36 -0.16 38.41
C LYS A 219 19.03 -0.52 39.08
N GLN A 220 17.97 -0.60 38.31
CA GLN A 220 16.89 -1.57 38.54
C GLN A 220 16.38 -2.10 37.20
N GLY A 221 16.40 -3.44 37.07
CA GLY A 221 15.89 -4.13 35.91
C GLY A 221 14.37 -4.04 35.83
N VAL A 222 13.89 -3.57 34.69
CA VAL A 222 12.45 -3.57 34.36
C VAL A 222 12.31 -4.45 33.12
N THR A 223 11.45 -5.41 33.23
CA THR A 223 11.05 -6.33 32.15
C THR A 223 10.39 -5.56 31.02
N ILE A 224 10.78 -5.87 29.79
CA ILE A 224 10.43 -5.17 28.54
C ILE A 224 8.93 -5.16 28.19
N GLU A 225 8.09 -5.90 28.91
CA GLU A 225 6.66 -6.03 28.59
C GLU A 225 5.77 -4.83 28.96
N GLN A 226 6.27 -3.82 29.69
CA GLN A 226 5.43 -2.71 30.16
C GLN A 226 5.70 -1.35 29.51
N SER A 227 6.66 -1.21 28.63
CA SER A 227 7.02 0.10 28.06
C SER A 227 6.34 0.47 26.74
N MET A 228 5.64 -0.46 26.08
CA MET A 228 4.96 -0.17 24.80
C MET A 228 3.49 0.28 24.93
N VAL A 229 2.89 0.22 26.12
CA VAL A 229 1.45 0.51 26.30
C VAL A 229 1.16 1.93 26.84
N ASN A 230 2.14 2.68 27.32
CA ASN A 230 1.89 3.91 28.07
C ASN A 230 2.45 5.20 27.46
N HIS A 231 2.38 5.41 26.15
CA HIS A 231 2.70 6.71 25.55
C HIS A 231 1.67 7.22 24.55
N TYR A 232 0.42 6.90 24.75
CA TYR A 232 -0.70 7.65 24.19
C TYR A 232 -1.64 8.08 25.30
N ASP A 233 -1.16 8.99 26.15
CA ASP A 233 -2.07 9.76 26.99
C ASP A 233 -2.24 11.15 26.36
N SER A 234 -3.45 11.33 25.92
CA SER A 234 -4.21 12.57 25.73
C SER A 234 -3.43 13.89 25.87
N THR A 235 -2.90 14.38 24.77
CA THR A 235 -2.86 15.82 24.51
C THR A 235 -3.31 16.10 23.07
N ALA A 236 -4.51 15.63 22.73
CA ALA A 236 -5.31 16.23 21.67
C ALA A 236 -5.91 17.53 22.22
N GLY A 237 -5.11 18.54 22.32
CA GLY A 237 -5.48 19.82 22.86
C GLY A 237 -4.45 20.89 22.57
N SER A 238 -3.95 20.96 21.34
CA SER A 238 -3.26 22.15 20.86
C SER A 238 -3.79 22.50 19.48
N SER A 239 -4.65 23.48 19.51
CA SER A 239 -5.10 24.37 18.46
C SER A 239 -4.34 24.20 17.13
N LEU A 240 -4.99 23.61 16.17
CA LEU A 240 -4.70 23.79 14.75
C LEU A 240 -5.01 25.25 14.39
N ASN A 241 -4.08 26.14 14.62
CA ASN A 241 -4.09 27.49 14.06
C ASN A 241 -3.60 27.45 12.60
N GLY A 242 -4.32 26.74 11.76
CA GLY A 242 -4.23 26.88 10.32
C GLY A 242 -5.34 27.82 9.87
N LYS A 243 -4.99 28.88 9.16
CA LYS A 243 -5.98 29.75 8.52
C LYS A 243 -6.50 29.06 7.29
N ASP A 244 -7.64 28.40 7.42
CA ASP A 244 -8.39 27.87 6.31
C ASP A 244 -9.09 29.03 5.59
N LYS A 245 -8.79 29.23 4.32
CA LYS A 245 -9.54 30.13 3.45
C LYS A 245 -10.64 29.33 2.76
N THR A 246 -11.87 29.66 3.08
CA THR A 246 -13.02 29.03 2.45
C THR A 246 -13.62 29.99 1.41
N THR A 247 -13.67 29.57 0.16
CA THR A 247 -14.27 30.33 -0.94
C THR A 247 -15.48 29.56 -1.48
N LEU A 248 -16.61 30.21 -1.53
CA LEU A 248 -17.84 29.66 -2.09
C LEU A 248 -18.20 30.41 -3.37
N MET A 249 -18.42 29.65 -4.42
CA MET A 249 -18.87 30.20 -5.68
C MET A 249 -20.15 29.52 -6.18
N ARG A 250 -20.99 30.30 -6.82
CA ARG A 250 -22.13 29.84 -7.58
C ARG A 250 -21.74 29.78 -9.05
N TYR A 251 -21.90 28.64 -9.68
CA TYR A 251 -21.78 28.47 -11.12
C TYR A 251 -23.20 28.62 -11.73
N GLY A 252 -23.43 29.73 -12.37
CA GLY A 252 -24.59 29.94 -13.23
C GLY A 252 -24.13 30.15 -14.68
N GLU A 253 -25.03 30.06 -15.64
CA GLU A 253 -24.79 29.99 -17.08
C GLU A 253 -24.05 31.18 -17.74
N ASN A 254 -23.12 31.85 -17.11
CA ASN A 254 -22.30 32.87 -17.75
C ASN A 254 -20.98 32.30 -18.26
N GLU A 255 -21.03 31.64 -19.41
CA GLU A 255 -19.88 31.06 -20.14
C GLU A 255 -18.80 32.06 -20.60
N SER A 256 -18.88 33.36 -20.30
CA SER A 256 -18.06 34.35 -21.02
C SER A 256 -16.80 34.84 -20.32
N MET A 257 -16.43 34.31 -19.13
CA MET A 257 -15.26 34.82 -18.41
C MET A 257 -14.25 33.78 -17.89
N ILE A 258 -14.28 32.56 -18.39
CA ILE A 258 -13.19 31.61 -18.14
C ILE A 258 -12.28 31.63 -19.36
N PRO A 259 -10.98 31.98 -19.24
CA PRO A 259 -10.07 31.80 -20.35
C PRO A 259 -10.11 30.33 -20.73
N GLN A 260 -10.61 30.01 -21.92
CA GLN A 260 -10.50 28.67 -22.49
C GLN A 260 -9.00 28.31 -22.53
N ARG A 261 -8.51 27.61 -21.51
CA ARG A 261 -7.31 26.83 -21.68
C ARG A 261 -7.63 25.81 -22.77
N ARG A 262 -6.87 25.84 -23.84
CA ARG A 262 -6.89 24.85 -24.91
C ARG A 262 -7.00 23.48 -24.24
N GLY A 263 -8.14 22.84 -24.48
CA GLY A 263 -8.52 21.61 -23.79
C GLY A 263 -7.52 20.51 -24.01
N ASN A 264 -6.73 20.26 -23.03
CA ASN A 264 -6.19 18.93 -22.83
C ASN A 264 -7.31 18.13 -22.16
N LYS A 265 -7.96 17.28 -22.94
CA LYS A 265 -8.93 16.31 -22.45
C LYS A 265 -8.18 15.25 -21.67
N TYR A 266 -7.96 15.48 -20.38
CA TYR A 266 -7.48 14.42 -19.51
C TYR A 266 -8.69 13.67 -18.94
N SER A 267 -8.96 12.49 -19.47
CA SER A 267 -9.80 11.50 -18.80
C SER A 267 -8.99 10.87 -17.67
N GLY A 268 -9.63 10.29 -16.65
CA GLY A 268 -8.92 9.54 -15.60
C GLY A 268 -7.99 8.43 -16.17
N HIS A 269 -8.27 7.94 -17.38
CA HIS A 269 -7.40 7.06 -18.16
C HIS A 269 -6.14 7.77 -18.65
N ASP A 270 -6.22 9.07 -18.98
CA ASP A 270 -5.08 9.83 -19.47
C ASP A 270 -4.12 10.23 -18.34
N MET A 271 -4.55 10.24 -17.08
CA MET A 271 -3.65 10.47 -15.94
C MET A 271 -2.59 9.36 -15.78
N LEU A 272 -2.89 8.14 -16.23
CA LEU A 272 -1.96 7.02 -16.26
C LEU A 272 -1.27 6.84 -17.62
N GLY A 273 -1.55 7.73 -18.58
CA GLY A 273 -0.87 7.94 -19.85
C GLY A 273 -0.78 6.72 -20.75
N THR A 274 -1.47 6.77 -21.90
CA THR A 274 -1.23 5.87 -23.03
C THR A 274 -0.22 6.46 -24.03
N HIS A 275 0.43 7.57 -23.75
CA HIS A 275 1.41 8.21 -24.64
C HIS A 275 2.67 8.62 -23.90
N ASP A 276 3.74 7.98 -24.26
CA ASP A 276 5.18 8.34 -24.41
C ASP A 276 5.88 9.36 -23.48
N ASP A 277 5.26 9.73 -22.37
CA ASP A 277 5.91 10.37 -21.21
C ASP A 277 6.11 9.31 -20.12
N SER A 278 6.88 8.27 -20.43
CA SER A 278 7.09 7.11 -19.56
C SER A 278 7.75 7.43 -18.23
N ASP A 279 8.34 8.63 -18.08
CA ASP A 279 9.24 8.94 -16.98
C ASP A 279 8.67 9.92 -15.93
N ASP A 280 7.46 10.46 -16.12
CA ASP A 280 6.94 11.51 -15.24
C ASP A 280 5.69 11.07 -14.46
N VAL A 281 5.77 9.98 -13.73
CA VAL A 281 4.72 9.57 -12.77
C VAL A 281 4.84 10.35 -11.46
N GLY A 282 6.01 10.89 -11.16
CA GLY A 282 6.33 11.51 -9.88
C GLY A 282 6.66 10.49 -8.80
N GLY A 283 6.83 10.96 -7.56
CA GLY A 283 7.11 10.12 -6.41
C GLY A 283 5.82 9.75 -5.68
N PHE A 284 5.64 8.47 -5.38
CA PHE A 284 4.50 7.97 -4.64
C PHE A 284 4.93 7.35 -3.32
N LEU A 285 4.29 7.73 -2.24
CA LEU A 285 4.50 7.22 -0.90
C LEU A 285 3.17 6.83 -0.27
N TYR A 286 3.14 5.73 0.44
CA TYR A 286 2.05 5.38 1.35
C TYR A 286 2.62 4.79 2.64
N LEU A 287 1.95 5.02 3.75
CA LEU A 287 2.41 4.54 5.05
C LEU A 287 2.23 3.02 5.16
N GLU A 288 3.00 2.39 6.01
CA GLU A 288 2.77 1.02 6.45
C GLU A 288 1.41 0.89 7.14
N GLY A 289 1.14 1.83 8.02
CA GLY A 289 -0.12 2.00 8.75
C GLY A 289 -0.15 3.34 9.45
N VAL A 290 -1.30 3.75 9.95
CA VAL A 290 -1.41 5.04 10.66
C VAL A 290 -0.70 5.02 12.03
N GLU A 291 -0.46 3.85 12.58
CA GLU A 291 0.29 3.66 13.82
C GLU A 291 1.80 3.47 13.57
N TYR A 292 2.17 2.98 12.39
CA TYR A 292 3.55 2.77 11.96
C TYR A 292 3.84 3.72 10.77
N ILE A 293 4.25 4.93 11.08
CA ILE A 293 4.39 6.04 10.13
C ILE A 293 5.64 5.94 9.24
N MET A 294 6.03 4.73 8.84
CA MET A 294 7.10 4.48 7.88
C MET A 294 6.56 4.42 6.45
N TRP A 295 7.28 5.03 5.52
CA TRP A 295 6.86 5.12 4.13
C TRP A 295 7.29 3.91 3.33
N CYS A 296 6.33 3.30 2.64
CA CYS A 296 6.54 2.16 1.72
C CYS A 296 7.32 1.01 2.39
N THR A 297 7.01 0.66 3.64
CA THR A 297 7.65 -0.45 4.35
C THR A 297 7.72 -1.68 3.48
N TYR A 298 8.96 -2.11 3.15
CA TYR A 298 9.17 -2.95 1.97
C TYR A 298 8.73 -4.41 2.15
N ASP A 299 8.94 -4.95 3.34
CA ASP A 299 8.50 -6.32 3.65
C ASP A 299 6.98 -6.45 3.70
N VAL A 300 6.27 -5.35 3.96
CA VAL A 300 4.80 -5.25 3.93
C VAL A 300 4.30 -4.93 2.52
N HIS A 301 5.00 -4.04 1.80
CA HIS A 301 4.73 -3.75 0.39
C HIS A 301 4.76 -5.01 -0.48
N PHE A 302 5.58 -6.00 -0.14
CA PHE A 302 5.61 -7.32 -0.76
C PHE A 302 4.21 -7.96 -0.88
N TYR A 303 3.38 -7.82 0.13
CA TYR A 303 1.99 -8.32 0.12
C TYR A 303 1.03 -7.36 -0.59
N ALA A 304 1.17 -6.06 -0.34
CA ALA A 304 0.26 -5.02 -0.80
C ALA A 304 0.38 -4.70 -2.29
N SER A 305 1.56 -4.87 -2.86
CA SER A 305 1.95 -4.41 -4.20
C SER A 305 1.14 -5.01 -5.35
N TYR A 306 0.43 -6.12 -5.15
CA TYR A 306 -0.48 -6.67 -6.16
C TYR A 306 -1.61 -5.70 -6.52
N ALA A 307 -2.13 -4.95 -5.54
CA ALA A 307 -3.12 -3.91 -5.79
C ALA A 307 -2.56 -2.80 -6.71
N LEU A 308 -1.35 -2.33 -6.42
CA LEU A 308 -0.70 -1.30 -7.23
C LEU A 308 -0.36 -1.82 -8.62
N LEU A 309 0.21 -3.02 -8.74
CA LEU A 309 0.55 -3.59 -10.05
C LEU A 309 -0.68 -3.78 -10.94
N MET A 310 -1.80 -4.27 -10.37
CA MET A 310 -3.02 -4.51 -11.14
C MET A 310 -3.72 -3.23 -11.57
N LEU A 311 -3.73 -2.21 -10.72
CA LEU A 311 -4.53 -1.00 -10.90
C LEU A 311 -3.71 0.20 -11.34
N PHE A 312 -2.48 0.32 -10.86
CA PHE A 312 -1.61 1.48 -11.05
C PHE A 312 -0.16 1.06 -11.36
N PRO A 313 0.09 0.27 -12.42
CA PRO A 313 1.40 -0.34 -12.67
C PRO A 313 2.54 0.68 -12.75
N LYS A 314 2.31 1.88 -13.28
CA LYS A 314 3.35 2.93 -13.33
C LYS A 314 3.74 3.43 -11.94
N ILE A 315 2.80 3.48 -10.98
CA ILE A 315 3.07 3.84 -9.59
C ILE A 315 3.91 2.73 -8.94
N GLU A 316 3.52 1.48 -9.16
CA GLU A 316 4.30 0.34 -8.66
C GLU A 316 5.74 0.39 -9.16
N LEU A 317 5.95 0.54 -10.47
CA LEU A 317 7.30 0.65 -11.04
C LEU A 317 8.09 1.84 -10.49
N SER A 318 7.41 2.95 -10.15
CA SER A 318 8.07 4.12 -9.52
C SER A 318 8.60 3.79 -8.13
N ILE A 319 7.82 3.07 -7.31
CA ILE A 319 8.27 2.61 -5.98
C ILE A 319 9.46 1.66 -6.13
N GLN A 320 9.39 0.70 -7.05
CA GLN A 320 10.48 -0.26 -7.27
C GLN A 320 11.77 0.44 -7.74
N ARG A 321 11.68 1.48 -8.56
CA ARG A 321 12.84 2.31 -8.94
C ARG A 321 13.47 3.01 -7.74
N ASP A 322 12.66 3.50 -6.81
CA ASP A 322 13.17 4.16 -5.60
C ASP A 322 13.93 3.17 -4.72
N PHE A 323 13.39 1.97 -4.53
CA PHE A 323 14.10 0.90 -3.82
C PHE A 323 15.33 0.40 -4.58
N ALA A 324 15.28 0.27 -5.89
CA ALA A 324 16.44 -0.09 -6.71
C ALA A 324 17.60 0.92 -6.54
N LYS A 325 17.29 2.23 -6.52
CA LYS A 325 18.28 3.28 -6.22
C LYS A 325 18.82 3.14 -4.81
N ALA A 326 17.93 2.87 -3.84
CA ALA A 326 18.29 2.71 -2.45
C ALA A 326 19.24 1.52 -2.19
N VAL A 327 19.09 0.39 -2.90
CA VAL A 327 20.02 -0.75 -2.82
C VAL A 327 21.46 -0.33 -3.06
N LEU A 328 21.67 0.53 -4.05
CA LEU A 328 23.02 0.97 -4.46
C LEU A 328 23.58 2.10 -3.59
N CYS A 329 22.77 2.68 -2.71
CA CYS A 329 23.17 3.75 -1.80
C CYS A 329 23.73 3.19 -0.49
N GLU A 330 24.57 4.02 0.15
CA GLU A 330 25.07 3.82 1.51
C GLU A 330 24.82 5.08 2.33
N ASP A 331 24.41 4.90 3.61
CA ASP A 331 24.28 5.97 4.57
C ASP A 331 25.07 5.61 5.83
N GLY A 332 26.24 6.19 5.98
CA GLY A 332 27.17 5.92 7.08
C GLY A 332 26.77 6.56 8.42
N ARG A 333 25.65 7.30 8.49
CA ARG A 333 25.17 7.86 9.76
C ARG A 333 24.91 6.75 10.77
N LYS A 334 25.31 6.98 12.02
CA LYS A 334 25.11 6.00 13.10
C LYS A 334 23.65 5.98 13.55
N MET A 335 23.15 4.78 13.76
CA MET A 335 21.83 4.48 14.29
C MET A 335 21.94 3.48 15.43
N LYS A 336 21.17 3.68 16.50
CA LYS A 336 21.08 2.73 17.61
C LYS A 336 19.97 1.73 17.32
N PHE A 337 20.28 0.45 17.38
CA PHE A 337 19.31 -0.62 17.31
C PHE A 337 18.80 -0.93 18.71
N LEU A 338 17.48 -0.87 18.89
CA LEU A 338 16.87 -0.86 20.22
C LEU A 338 16.87 -2.25 20.87
N ALA A 339 16.67 -3.30 20.10
CA ALA A 339 16.62 -4.66 20.62
C ALA A 339 18.00 -5.16 21.05
N GLU A 340 19.04 -4.94 20.22
CA GLU A 340 20.40 -5.37 20.48
C GLU A 340 21.17 -4.39 21.38
N GLY A 341 20.74 -3.13 21.45
CA GLY A 341 21.38 -2.06 22.21
C GLY A 341 22.70 -1.56 21.61
N ASN A 342 23.12 -2.06 20.46
CA ASN A 342 24.33 -1.66 19.74
C ASN A 342 24.06 -0.50 18.76
N CYS A 343 25.12 -0.05 18.07
CA CYS A 343 25.02 0.96 17.02
C CYS A 343 25.63 0.42 15.73
N GLY A 344 24.91 0.63 14.61
CA GLY A 344 25.40 0.34 13.28
C GLY A 344 25.22 1.54 12.35
N ILE A 345 25.53 1.36 11.08
CA ILE A 345 25.24 2.37 10.05
C ILE A 345 23.79 2.26 9.61
N ARG A 346 23.20 3.38 9.23
CA ARG A 346 21.80 3.47 8.86
C ARG A 346 21.47 2.58 7.66
N LYS A 347 22.27 2.61 6.62
CA LYS A 347 22.02 1.89 5.37
C LYS A 347 23.31 1.34 4.79
N VAL A 348 23.34 0.04 4.57
CA VAL A 348 24.46 -0.69 3.95
C VAL A 348 24.19 -0.84 2.45
N ARG A 349 25.22 -0.59 1.60
CA ARG A 349 25.12 -0.86 0.16
C ARG A 349 24.86 -2.35 -0.10
N GLY A 350 23.96 -2.64 -1.01
CA GLY A 350 23.52 -3.99 -1.36
C GLY A 350 22.35 -4.52 -0.54
N ALA A 351 22.12 -4.00 0.68
CA ALA A 351 20.93 -4.33 1.46
C ALA A 351 19.73 -3.48 1.00
N ILE A 352 18.54 -4.06 0.97
CA ILE A 352 17.29 -3.32 0.82
C ILE A 352 17.01 -2.57 2.12
N PRO A 353 16.65 -1.26 2.11
CA PRO A 353 16.16 -0.62 3.31
C PRO A 353 14.77 -1.16 3.67
N HIS A 354 14.47 -1.20 4.97
CA HIS A 354 13.15 -1.60 5.45
C HIS A 354 12.05 -0.65 4.94
N ASP A 355 12.34 0.65 4.88
CA ASP A 355 11.42 1.71 4.49
C ASP A 355 12.15 2.88 3.81
N LEU A 356 11.38 3.79 3.21
CA LEU A 356 11.91 5.02 2.59
C LEU A 356 12.03 6.19 3.57
N GLY A 357 11.79 5.99 4.86
CA GLY A 357 11.86 7.00 5.91
C GLY A 357 10.55 7.15 6.69
N THR A 358 10.60 7.98 7.72
CA THR A 358 9.45 8.35 8.54
C THR A 358 9.15 9.84 8.40
N HIS A 359 10.07 10.70 8.86
CA HIS A 359 9.86 12.15 8.88
C HIS A 359 10.43 12.86 7.66
N ASP A 360 11.39 12.24 6.99
CA ASP A 360 12.09 12.79 5.83
C ASP A 360 12.29 11.71 4.76
N PRO A 361 11.20 11.31 4.08
CA PRO A 361 11.26 10.24 3.10
C PRO A 361 12.33 10.49 2.05
N TRP A 362 12.97 9.41 1.60
CA TRP A 362 14.13 9.35 0.71
C TRP A 362 15.47 9.87 1.29
N HIS A 363 15.43 10.70 2.36
CA HIS A 363 16.62 11.14 3.10
C HIS A 363 16.89 10.33 4.36
N GLU A 364 15.84 9.80 4.93
CA GLU A 364 15.86 9.02 6.17
C GLU A 364 15.64 7.55 5.91
N MET A 365 16.02 7.06 4.73
CA MET A 365 15.88 5.64 4.35
C MET A 365 16.29 4.73 5.49
N ASN A 366 15.52 3.66 5.69
CA ASN A 366 15.71 2.71 6.78
C ASN A 366 15.51 3.38 8.15
N ALA A 367 14.32 3.97 8.36
CA ALA A 367 13.97 4.62 9.64
C ALA A 367 13.69 3.60 10.75
N TYR A 368 13.27 2.39 10.42
CA TYR A 368 13.12 1.30 11.38
C TYR A 368 14.44 1.04 12.11
N ASN A 369 14.37 1.00 13.45
CA ASN A 369 15.56 0.87 14.28
C ASN A 369 15.41 -0.09 15.47
N ILE A 370 14.41 -0.97 15.44
CA ILE A 370 14.29 -2.01 16.47
C ILE A 370 15.44 -3.01 16.29
N HIS A 371 15.62 -3.52 15.07
CA HIS A 371 16.72 -4.40 14.67
C HIS A 371 17.56 -3.82 13.54
N ASP A 372 18.75 -4.35 13.33
CA ASP A 372 19.56 -4.06 12.15
C ASP A 372 19.00 -4.80 10.92
N THR A 373 18.18 -4.09 10.13
CA THR A 373 17.54 -4.66 8.95
C THR A 373 18.52 -5.00 7.81
N SER A 374 19.77 -4.53 7.87
CA SER A 374 20.79 -4.95 6.92
C SER A 374 21.15 -6.44 7.04
N THR A 375 20.78 -7.05 8.15
CA THR A 375 20.97 -8.48 8.41
C THR A 375 19.74 -9.33 8.12
N TRP A 376 18.61 -8.72 7.76
CA TRP A 376 17.37 -9.44 7.48
C TRP A 376 17.48 -10.31 6.22
N LYS A 377 16.87 -11.48 6.29
CA LYS A 377 17.03 -12.54 5.28
C LYS A 377 15.94 -12.51 4.22
N ASP A 378 14.85 -11.75 4.44
CA ASP A 378 13.71 -11.70 3.54
C ASP A 378 13.66 -10.46 2.62
N LEU A 379 14.22 -9.31 3.05
CA LEU A 379 14.08 -8.04 2.30
C LEU A 379 14.70 -8.12 0.89
N ASN A 380 15.93 -8.59 0.76
CA ASN A 380 16.59 -8.70 -0.53
C ASN A 380 15.90 -9.70 -1.47
N PRO A 381 15.56 -10.94 -1.02
CA PRO A 381 14.76 -11.86 -1.83
C PRO A 381 13.42 -11.27 -2.25
N LYS A 382 12.70 -10.59 -1.36
CA LYS A 382 11.44 -9.91 -1.68
C LYS A 382 11.60 -8.86 -2.77
N PHE A 383 12.68 -8.09 -2.75
CA PHE A 383 12.98 -7.11 -3.79
C PHE A 383 13.14 -7.77 -5.16
N VAL A 384 13.96 -8.80 -5.23
CA VAL A 384 14.18 -9.53 -6.50
C VAL A 384 12.89 -10.10 -7.05
N LEU A 385 12.04 -10.64 -6.18
CA LEU A 385 10.76 -11.23 -6.55
C LEU A 385 9.76 -10.18 -7.05
N GLN A 386 9.61 -9.07 -6.34
CA GLN A 386 8.70 -7.99 -6.75
C GLN A 386 9.14 -7.37 -8.07
N VAL A 387 10.42 -7.02 -8.20
CA VAL A 387 10.97 -6.44 -9.43
C VAL A 387 10.79 -7.41 -10.62
N TYR A 388 11.06 -8.71 -10.44
CA TYR A 388 10.86 -9.68 -11.51
C TYR A 388 9.38 -9.83 -11.89
N ARG A 389 8.47 -9.93 -10.89
CA ARG A 389 7.02 -10.00 -11.15
C ARG A 389 6.55 -8.79 -11.97
N ASP A 390 6.98 -7.60 -11.59
CA ASP A 390 6.58 -6.35 -12.23
C ASP A 390 7.16 -6.22 -13.64
N PHE A 391 8.44 -6.61 -13.80
CA PHE A 391 9.08 -6.69 -15.11
C PHE A 391 8.36 -7.67 -16.03
N ALA A 392 8.03 -8.87 -15.53
CA ALA A 392 7.30 -9.88 -16.27
C ALA A 392 5.88 -9.42 -16.62
N ALA A 393 5.20 -8.79 -15.68
CA ALA A 393 3.83 -8.31 -15.82
C ALA A 393 3.70 -7.15 -16.82
N THR A 394 4.62 -6.22 -16.80
CA THR A 394 4.56 -5.03 -17.67
C THR A 394 5.25 -5.22 -19.01
N GLY A 395 6.20 -6.14 -19.10
CA GLY A 395 7.05 -6.31 -20.27
C GLY A 395 7.98 -5.11 -20.55
N ASP A 396 8.16 -4.22 -19.56
CA ASP A 396 8.96 -3.00 -19.68
C ASP A 396 10.45 -3.33 -19.63
N LEU A 397 11.07 -3.48 -20.78
CA LEU A 397 12.51 -3.75 -20.90
C LEU A 397 13.36 -2.59 -20.38
N SER A 398 12.87 -1.36 -20.46
CA SER A 398 13.60 -0.19 -19.96
C SER A 398 13.67 -0.23 -18.45
N PHE A 399 12.54 -0.49 -17.78
CA PHE A 399 12.49 -0.73 -16.33
C PHE A 399 13.43 -1.89 -15.94
N GLY A 400 13.32 -3.03 -16.64
CA GLY A 400 14.17 -4.19 -16.38
C GLY A 400 15.66 -3.85 -16.44
N ALA A 401 16.10 -3.16 -17.49
CA ALA A 401 17.49 -2.75 -17.66
C ALA A 401 17.96 -1.73 -16.59
N GLU A 402 17.09 -0.80 -16.22
CA GLU A 402 17.38 0.22 -15.19
C GLU A 402 17.63 -0.40 -13.81
N VAL A 403 16.80 -1.35 -13.40
CA VAL A 403 16.88 -1.96 -12.05
C VAL A 403 17.82 -3.15 -11.96
N TRP A 404 18.28 -3.70 -13.08
CA TRP A 404 19.12 -4.89 -13.14
C TRP A 404 20.39 -4.81 -12.29
N PRO A 405 21.18 -3.71 -12.28
CA PRO A 405 22.34 -3.60 -11.40
C PRO A 405 22.01 -3.76 -9.91
N SER A 406 20.82 -3.32 -9.51
CA SER A 406 20.34 -3.42 -8.13
C SER A 406 19.92 -4.85 -7.79
N VAL A 407 19.31 -5.56 -8.73
CA VAL A 407 19.00 -7.00 -8.59
C VAL A 407 20.27 -7.82 -8.40
N CYS A 408 21.31 -7.57 -9.23
CA CYS A 408 22.61 -8.22 -9.08
C CYS A 408 23.21 -7.96 -7.70
N ALA A 409 23.26 -6.69 -7.30
CA ALA A 409 23.80 -6.29 -6.00
C ALA A 409 23.04 -6.92 -4.82
N ALA A 410 21.71 -7.02 -4.93
CA ALA A 410 20.86 -7.63 -3.90
C ALA A 410 21.13 -9.13 -3.76
N ILE A 411 21.27 -9.88 -4.86
CA ILE A 411 21.61 -11.32 -4.83
C ILE A 411 23.00 -11.52 -4.27
N GLU A 412 24.00 -10.76 -4.75
CA GLU A 412 25.40 -10.89 -4.28
C GLU A 412 25.54 -10.52 -2.79
N TYR A 413 24.71 -9.58 -2.31
CA TYR A 413 24.68 -9.24 -0.89
C TYR A 413 24.28 -10.42 0.00
N MET A 414 23.35 -11.24 -0.44
CA MET A 414 22.83 -12.38 0.32
C MET A 414 23.84 -13.52 0.48
N ASP A 415 24.84 -13.61 -0.39
CA ASP A 415 25.89 -14.66 -0.31
C ASP A 415 26.65 -14.68 1.04
N ARG A 416 26.68 -13.55 1.75
CA ARG A 416 27.28 -13.45 3.08
C ARG A 416 26.55 -14.25 4.17
N PHE A 417 25.31 -14.63 3.92
CA PHE A 417 24.47 -15.36 4.85
C PHE A 417 24.42 -16.87 4.57
N ASP A 418 25.07 -17.33 3.50
CA ASP A 418 25.40 -18.73 3.23
C ASP A 418 26.68 -19.06 3.96
N ARG A 419 26.59 -19.53 5.22
CA ARG A 419 27.73 -19.66 6.12
C ARG A 419 28.49 -20.98 5.96
N ASP A 420 27.77 -22.03 5.60
CA ASP A 420 28.34 -23.38 5.40
C ASP A 420 28.62 -23.66 3.92
N ASN A 421 28.38 -22.69 3.03
CA ASN A 421 28.60 -22.75 1.59
C ASN A 421 27.79 -23.84 0.87
N ASP A 422 26.59 -24.08 1.33
CA ASP A 422 25.64 -25.00 0.70
C ASP A 422 24.66 -24.33 -0.28
N CYS A 423 24.87 -23.03 -0.55
CA CYS A 423 24.09 -22.13 -1.39
C CYS A 423 22.75 -21.68 -0.78
N LEU A 424 22.45 -22.05 0.45
CA LEU A 424 21.25 -21.65 1.18
C LEU A 424 21.64 -20.65 2.28
N ILE A 425 20.77 -19.68 2.54
CA ILE A 425 21.01 -18.64 3.55
C ILE A 425 20.48 -19.09 4.93
N GLU A 426 21.19 -18.72 6.00
CA GLU A 426 20.80 -19.00 7.38
C GLU A 426 20.39 -17.74 8.12
N ASN A 427 19.36 -17.90 8.96
CA ASN A 427 18.96 -16.95 9.98
C ASN A 427 19.87 -17.04 11.22
N ASP A 428 19.99 -15.94 11.97
CA ASP A 428 21.06 -15.74 12.96
C ASP A 428 20.69 -16.09 14.41
N GLY A 429 19.49 -16.65 14.62
CA GLY A 429 19.03 -16.99 15.96
C GLY A 429 18.37 -15.81 16.70
N PHE A 430 17.92 -14.82 15.93
CA PHE A 430 17.07 -13.70 16.39
C PHE A 430 16.00 -13.39 15.32
N PRO A 431 15.08 -12.44 15.54
CA PRO A 431 14.05 -12.09 14.57
C PRO A 431 14.60 -11.25 13.40
N ASP A 432 15.22 -11.85 12.40
CA ASP A 432 15.87 -11.22 11.25
C ASP A 432 15.04 -11.35 9.96
N GLN A 433 13.76 -11.05 10.06
CA GLN A 433 12.74 -11.15 9.02
C GLN A 433 11.49 -10.31 9.36
N THR A 434 10.48 -10.25 8.48
CA THR A 434 9.19 -9.56 8.72
C THR A 434 8.49 -9.92 10.04
N TYR A 435 8.74 -11.14 10.56
CA TYR A 435 8.29 -11.57 11.89
C TYR A 435 9.31 -11.13 12.94
N ASP A 436 9.39 -9.83 13.20
CA ASP A 436 10.44 -9.16 13.98
C ASP A 436 10.39 -9.38 15.50
N THR A 437 9.52 -10.27 15.96
CA THR A 437 9.50 -10.81 17.33
C THR A 437 9.64 -12.34 17.38
N TRP A 438 9.67 -13.01 16.22
CA TRP A 438 9.72 -14.47 16.15
C TRP A 438 11.10 -14.96 15.76
N THR A 439 11.82 -15.46 16.75
CA THR A 439 13.19 -15.99 16.60
C THR A 439 13.24 -17.17 15.64
N VAL A 440 14.27 -17.18 14.81
CA VAL A 440 14.51 -18.17 13.75
C VAL A 440 15.97 -18.66 13.83
N HIS A 441 16.19 -19.96 13.68
CA HIS A 441 17.52 -20.56 13.79
C HIS A 441 17.90 -21.37 12.55
N GLY A 442 19.02 -21.03 11.94
CA GLY A 442 19.54 -21.73 10.76
C GLY A 442 18.63 -21.50 9.55
N VAL A 443 18.41 -22.50 8.72
CA VAL A 443 17.55 -22.40 7.54
C VAL A 443 16.09 -22.31 7.97
N SER A 444 15.32 -21.37 7.42
CA SER A 444 13.89 -21.27 7.65
C SER A 444 13.07 -21.57 6.39
N ALA A 445 11.85 -22.07 6.58
CA ALA A 445 10.93 -22.30 5.47
C ALA A 445 10.60 -21.00 4.73
N TYR A 446 10.38 -19.93 5.47
CA TYR A 446 10.04 -18.62 4.94
C TYR A 446 11.19 -17.96 4.18
N CYS A 447 12.30 -17.63 4.86
CA CYS A 447 13.42 -16.94 4.22
C CYS A 447 14.14 -17.84 3.18
N GLY A 448 14.31 -19.12 3.47
CA GLY A 448 14.91 -20.07 2.52
C GLY A 448 14.04 -20.26 1.28
N GLY A 449 12.71 -20.33 1.44
CA GLY A 449 11.75 -20.39 0.32
C GLY A 449 11.78 -19.13 -0.54
N LEU A 450 11.84 -17.95 0.09
CA LEU A 450 12.01 -16.67 -0.63
C LEU A 450 13.35 -16.60 -1.37
N TRP A 451 14.43 -17.09 -0.79
CA TRP A 451 15.74 -17.15 -1.43
C TRP A 451 15.75 -18.05 -2.67
N LEU A 452 15.17 -19.25 -2.58
CA LEU A 452 15.02 -20.14 -3.73
C LEU A 452 14.25 -19.46 -4.87
N ALA A 453 13.13 -18.82 -4.54
CA ALA A 453 12.32 -18.08 -5.49
C ALA A 453 13.09 -16.91 -6.14
N ALA A 454 13.86 -16.17 -5.33
CA ALA A 454 14.66 -15.03 -5.81
C ALA A 454 15.78 -15.49 -6.77
N LEU A 455 16.46 -16.59 -6.49
CA LEU A 455 17.46 -17.18 -7.40
C LEU A 455 16.83 -17.56 -8.75
N GLN A 456 15.65 -18.15 -8.72
CA GLN A 456 14.92 -18.53 -9.93
C GLN A 456 14.47 -17.30 -10.73
N ALA A 457 13.91 -16.28 -10.05
CA ALA A 457 13.48 -15.03 -10.65
C ALA A 457 14.64 -14.24 -11.26
N ALA A 458 15.76 -14.12 -10.52
CA ALA A 458 16.97 -13.47 -11.01
C ALA A 458 17.56 -14.19 -12.23
N ALA A 459 17.57 -15.53 -12.24
CA ALA A 459 18.00 -16.30 -13.41
C ALA A 459 17.11 -16.06 -14.62
N ALA A 460 15.79 -16.00 -14.44
CA ALA A 460 14.84 -15.73 -15.50
C ALA A 460 15.00 -14.30 -16.05
N MET A 461 15.13 -13.30 -15.19
CA MET A 461 15.38 -11.91 -15.57
C MET A 461 16.70 -11.74 -16.32
N ALA A 462 17.77 -12.36 -15.83
CA ALA A 462 19.08 -12.36 -16.48
C ALA A 462 19.03 -12.89 -17.91
N LEU A 463 18.31 -14.00 -18.15
CA LEU A 463 18.13 -14.54 -19.50
C LEU A 463 17.42 -13.58 -20.44
N GLN A 464 16.38 -12.88 -19.95
CA GLN A 464 15.64 -11.91 -20.76
C GLN A 464 16.47 -10.66 -21.08
N LEU A 465 17.35 -10.24 -20.16
CA LEU A 465 18.27 -9.11 -20.34
C LEU A 465 19.60 -9.49 -21.01
N GLY A 466 19.83 -10.77 -21.31
CA GLY A 466 21.01 -11.25 -22.03
C GLY A 466 22.22 -11.57 -21.15
N ASP A 467 22.13 -11.47 -19.83
CA ASP A 467 23.19 -11.82 -18.87
C ASP A 467 23.20 -13.33 -18.56
N ARG A 468 23.69 -14.10 -19.53
CA ARG A 468 23.75 -15.56 -19.41
C ARG A 468 24.66 -16.04 -18.26
N ALA A 469 25.74 -15.32 -17.99
CA ALA A 469 26.67 -15.71 -16.94
C ALA A 469 26.02 -15.62 -15.55
N PHE A 470 25.29 -14.56 -15.28
CA PHE A 470 24.54 -14.39 -14.05
C PHE A 470 23.41 -15.43 -13.94
N ALA A 471 22.69 -15.69 -15.03
CA ALA A 471 21.66 -16.72 -15.07
C ALA A 471 22.17 -18.10 -14.68
N GLU A 472 23.31 -18.53 -15.23
CA GLU A 472 23.88 -19.84 -14.90
C GLU A 472 24.38 -19.91 -13.46
N ARG A 473 24.96 -18.83 -12.92
CA ARG A 473 25.31 -18.77 -11.47
C ARG A 473 24.09 -18.97 -10.57
N CYS A 474 23.01 -18.21 -10.84
CA CYS A 474 21.78 -18.32 -10.05
C CYS A 474 21.14 -19.72 -10.16
N LYS A 475 21.12 -20.31 -11.35
CA LYS A 475 20.59 -21.67 -11.56
C LYS A 475 21.42 -22.71 -10.80
N GLY A 476 22.76 -22.61 -10.84
CA GLY A 476 23.64 -23.49 -10.08
C GLY A 476 23.40 -23.43 -8.59
N LYS A 477 23.29 -22.20 -8.03
CA LYS A 477 22.94 -22.00 -6.61
C LYS A 477 21.56 -22.56 -6.29
N PHE A 478 20.56 -22.27 -7.14
CA PHE A 478 19.18 -22.75 -6.94
C PHE A 478 19.11 -24.27 -6.80
N VAL A 479 19.79 -25.02 -7.68
CA VAL A 479 19.75 -26.50 -7.65
C VAL A 479 20.31 -27.04 -6.35
N ASN A 480 21.46 -26.51 -5.90
CA ASN A 480 22.09 -26.92 -4.66
C ASN A 480 21.23 -26.52 -3.44
N ALA A 481 20.87 -25.25 -3.36
CA ALA A 481 20.05 -24.70 -2.28
C ALA A 481 18.71 -25.43 -2.12
N LYS A 482 18.02 -25.77 -3.21
CA LYS A 482 16.76 -26.51 -3.18
C LYS A 482 16.95 -27.91 -2.55
N SER A 483 17.99 -28.60 -2.94
CA SER A 483 18.28 -29.94 -2.39
C SER A 483 18.51 -29.87 -0.88
N VAL A 484 19.28 -28.87 -0.44
CA VAL A 484 19.57 -28.66 0.99
C VAL A 484 18.32 -28.26 1.76
N PHE A 485 17.52 -27.32 1.20
CA PHE A 485 16.26 -26.86 1.79
C PHE A 485 15.30 -28.01 2.05
N GLU A 486 15.10 -28.87 1.05
CA GLU A 486 14.22 -30.02 1.19
C GLU A 486 14.76 -31.03 2.21
N ALA A 487 16.07 -31.26 2.22
CA ALA A 487 16.70 -32.18 3.19
C ALA A 487 16.64 -31.68 4.64
N LYS A 488 16.82 -30.35 4.86
CA LYS A 488 16.83 -29.77 6.20
C LYS A 488 15.40 -29.54 6.76
N LEU A 489 14.39 -29.22 5.88
CA LEU A 489 13.09 -28.75 6.36
C LEU A 489 11.90 -29.66 6.06
N TRP A 490 11.92 -30.45 4.97
CA TRP A 490 10.78 -31.30 4.63
C TRP A 490 10.63 -32.47 5.61
N ASN A 491 9.49 -32.50 6.32
CA ASN A 491 9.22 -33.53 7.33
C ASN A 491 8.26 -34.64 6.87
N GLY A 492 7.95 -34.69 5.55
CA GLY A 492 7.03 -35.65 4.97
C GLY A 492 5.58 -35.14 4.85
N SER A 493 5.28 -33.94 5.39
CA SER A 493 3.93 -33.37 5.37
C SER A 493 3.93 -31.87 5.09
N TYR A 494 4.88 -31.11 5.61
CA TYR A 494 5.03 -29.68 5.44
C TYR A 494 6.50 -29.31 5.68
N PHE A 495 6.90 -28.05 5.44
CA PHE A 495 8.23 -27.56 5.77
C PHE A 495 8.25 -27.04 7.20
N ASN A 496 9.16 -27.57 8.01
CA ASN A 496 9.40 -27.09 9.37
C ASN A 496 9.69 -25.60 9.38
N TYR A 497 9.31 -24.91 10.45
CA TYR A 497 9.55 -23.47 10.61
C TYR A 497 11.02 -23.10 10.40
N ASP A 498 11.93 -23.82 11.09
CA ASP A 498 13.38 -23.69 10.89
C ASP A 498 14.10 -25.03 11.10
N SER A 499 15.40 -25.02 10.78
CA SER A 499 16.27 -26.21 10.94
C SER A 499 16.89 -26.34 12.34
N GLY A 500 16.51 -25.48 13.28
CA GLY A 500 16.95 -25.54 14.66
C GLY A 500 16.36 -26.70 15.46
N SER A 501 16.62 -26.69 16.75
CA SER A 501 16.13 -27.70 17.69
C SER A 501 15.25 -27.14 18.80
N SER A 502 14.73 -25.92 18.61
CA SER A 502 13.86 -25.27 19.57
C SER A 502 12.44 -25.87 19.56
N SER A 503 11.62 -25.51 20.54
CA SER A 503 10.23 -26.00 20.64
C SER A 503 9.37 -25.58 19.45
N ASN A 504 9.68 -24.45 18.83
CA ASN A 504 8.98 -23.88 17.68
C ASN A 504 9.55 -24.28 16.31
N SER A 505 10.71 -24.96 16.26
CA SER A 505 11.31 -25.39 14.98
C SER A 505 10.39 -26.23 14.10
N LYS A 506 9.41 -26.94 14.70
CA LYS A 506 8.40 -27.73 14.00
C LYS A 506 7.04 -27.03 13.87
N SER A 507 6.95 -25.75 14.16
CA SER A 507 5.70 -25.02 13.97
C SER A 507 5.31 -25.01 12.51
N ILE A 508 4.00 -25.12 12.25
CA ILE A 508 3.40 -24.96 10.94
C ILE A 508 3.22 -23.45 10.74
N GLN A 509 4.09 -22.85 9.96
CA GLN A 509 4.00 -21.43 9.64
C GLN A 509 3.04 -21.24 8.47
N THR A 510 2.10 -20.31 8.59
CA THR A 510 1.14 -20.01 7.52
C THR A 510 1.85 -19.56 6.25
N ASP A 511 2.90 -18.78 6.39
CA ASP A 511 3.63 -18.14 5.29
C ASP A 511 4.83 -18.95 4.77
N GLN A 512 4.95 -20.22 5.14
CA GLN A 512 6.07 -21.09 4.74
C GLN A 512 6.24 -21.21 3.21
N LEU A 513 5.23 -20.89 2.43
CA LEU A 513 5.22 -20.95 0.98
C LEU A 513 5.19 -19.58 0.29
N ALA A 514 5.60 -18.48 0.97
CA ALA A 514 5.63 -17.14 0.39
C ALA A 514 6.46 -17.06 -0.90
N GLY A 515 7.60 -17.75 -0.96
CA GLY A 515 8.41 -17.86 -2.17
C GLY A 515 7.69 -18.60 -3.31
N GLN A 516 6.99 -19.70 -3.01
CA GLN A 516 6.18 -20.44 -3.97
C GLN A 516 5.01 -19.60 -4.51
N TRP A 517 4.36 -18.79 -3.65
CA TRP A 517 3.33 -17.84 -4.07
C TRP A 517 3.82 -16.90 -5.17
N TYR A 518 4.95 -16.23 -4.92
CA TYR A 518 5.52 -15.27 -5.90
C TYR A 518 6.00 -15.96 -7.18
N THR A 519 6.60 -17.12 -7.06
CA THR A 519 7.03 -17.93 -8.20
C THR A 519 5.84 -18.25 -9.12
N ALA A 520 4.78 -18.80 -8.56
CA ALA A 520 3.57 -19.14 -9.32
C ALA A 520 2.85 -17.90 -9.87
N SER A 521 2.77 -16.82 -9.07
CA SER A 521 2.19 -15.54 -9.49
C SER A 521 2.94 -14.87 -10.64
N SER A 522 4.23 -15.13 -10.77
CA SER A 522 5.11 -14.58 -11.81
C SER A 522 5.24 -15.48 -13.04
N GLY A 523 4.50 -16.59 -13.11
CA GLY A 523 4.56 -17.55 -14.21
C GLY A 523 5.86 -18.35 -14.27
N LEU A 524 6.60 -18.43 -13.17
CA LEU A 524 7.78 -19.27 -13.06
C LEU A 524 7.43 -20.71 -12.64
N PRO A 525 8.32 -21.67 -12.90
CA PRO A 525 8.16 -23.04 -12.43
C PRO A 525 7.99 -23.13 -10.90
N ASN A 526 7.14 -24.05 -10.46
CA ASN A 526 7.01 -24.35 -9.04
C ASN A 526 8.36 -24.66 -8.38
N LEU A 527 8.57 -24.12 -7.19
CA LEU A 527 9.79 -24.38 -6.41
C LEU A 527 9.89 -25.84 -5.98
N PHE A 528 8.76 -26.42 -5.64
CA PHE A 528 8.66 -27.78 -5.10
C PHE A 528 7.72 -28.63 -5.95
N ASP A 529 7.74 -29.94 -5.74
CA ASP A 529 6.79 -30.86 -6.36
C ASP A 529 5.36 -30.51 -5.92
N ASP A 530 4.41 -30.61 -6.82
CA ASP A 530 3.00 -30.26 -6.57
C ASP A 530 2.44 -30.97 -5.33
N SER A 531 2.84 -32.22 -5.11
CA SER A 531 2.43 -33.02 -3.94
C SER A 531 2.95 -32.42 -2.60
N LYS A 532 4.13 -31.81 -2.59
CA LYS A 532 4.67 -31.13 -1.40
C LYS A 532 3.97 -29.80 -1.16
N ILE A 533 3.68 -29.06 -2.23
CA ILE A 533 2.91 -27.81 -2.17
C ILE A 533 1.51 -28.09 -1.62
N GLU A 534 0.78 -29.02 -2.23
CA GLU A 534 -0.56 -29.41 -1.79
C GLU A 534 -0.58 -29.91 -0.35
N SER A 535 0.36 -30.80 0.03
CA SER A 535 0.47 -31.32 1.38
C SER A 535 0.71 -30.21 2.41
N SER A 536 1.59 -29.26 2.11
CA SER A 536 1.85 -28.11 3.00
C SER A 536 0.65 -27.19 3.12
N LEU A 537 -0.01 -26.85 2.02
CA LEU A 537 -1.23 -26.03 2.04
C LEU A 537 -2.38 -26.71 2.77
N ARG A 538 -2.56 -28.01 2.57
CA ARG A 538 -3.55 -28.82 3.31
C ARG A 538 -3.27 -28.78 4.81
N LYS A 539 -2.00 -28.89 5.18
CA LYS A 539 -1.58 -28.81 6.59
C LYS A 539 -1.86 -27.42 7.18
N ILE A 540 -1.57 -26.35 6.45
CA ILE A 540 -1.90 -24.96 6.87
C ILE A 540 -3.40 -24.83 7.04
N TYR A 541 -4.18 -25.25 6.06
CA TYR A 541 -5.65 -25.18 6.12
C TYR A 541 -6.20 -25.94 7.32
N ASP A 542 -5.84 -27.22 7.47
CA ASP A 542 -6.39 -28.07 8.54
C ASP A 542 -6.00 -27.59 9.94
N PHE A 543 -4.82 -26.97 10.09
CA PHE A 543 -4.28 -26.60 11.39
C PHE A 543 -4.36 -25.09 11.67
N ASN A 544 -3.78 -24.25 10.82
CA ASN A 544 -3.69 -22.81 11.07
C ASN A 544 -5.04 -22.10 10.82
N VAL A 545 -5.89 -22.66 9.97
CA VAL A 545 -7.22 -22.11 9.66
C VAL A 545 -8.31 -22.82 10.45
N MET A 546 -8.52 -24.12 10.20
CA MET A 546 -9.71 -24.81 10.71
C MET A 546 -9.69 -25.06 12.23
N LYS A 547 -8.51 -25.16 12.86
CA LYS A 547 -8.42 -25.21 14.32
C LYS A 547 -8.59 -23.85 15.02
N VAL A 548 -8.62 -22.76 14.24
CA VAL A 548 -8.84 -21.40 14.71
C VAL A 548 -10.33 -21.07 14.54
N ARG A 549 -11.12 -21.35 15.57
CA ARG A 549 -12.59 -21.14 15.56
C ARG A 549 -13.29 -21.66 14.30
N GLY A 550 -12.87 -22.80 13.77
CA GLY A 550 -13.48 -23.43 12.60
C GLY A 550 -13.30 -22.61 11.31
N GLY A 551 -12.18 -21.89 11.15
CA GLY A 551 -11.88 -21.07 9.98
C GLY A 551 -12.47 -19.65 10.01
N ARG A 552 -13.15 -19.26 11.10
CA ARG A 552 -13.92 -18.00 11.18
C ARG A 552 -13.07 -16.77 11.61
N MET A 553 -11.76 -16.88 11.56
CA MET A 553 -10.87 -15.76 11.95
C MET A 553 -9.68 -15.56 11.01
N GLY A 554 -9.53 -16.38 9.98
CA GLY A 554 -8.33 -16.42 9.15
C GLY A 554 -7.29 -17.41 9.68
N ALA A 555 -6.05 -17.29 9.23
CA ALA A 555 -4.96 -18.22 9.52
C ALA A 555 -4.03 -17.66 10.61
N VAL A 556 -3.86 -18.40 11.72
CA VAL A 556 -2.84 -18.07 12.74
C VAL A 556 -1.43 -18.28 12.17
N ASN A 557 -0.51 -17.35 12.44
CA ASN A 557 0.85 -17.40 11.89
C ASN A 557 1.59 -18.70 12.23
N GLY A 558 1.48 -19.17 13.48
CA GLY A 558 2.16 -20.35 13.97
C GLY A 558 1.22 -21.35 14.65
N MET A 559 1.33 -22.62 14.31
CA MET A 559 0.58 -23.71 14.91
C MET A 559 1.51 -24.90 15.17
N HIS A 560 1.50 -25.43 16.39
CA HIS A 560 2.25 -26.65 16.68
C HIS A 560 1.60 -27.89 16.03
N PRO A 561 2.40 -28.93 15.72
CA PRO A 561 1.87 -30.19 15.14
C PRO A 561 0.80 -30.87 15.98
N ASN A 562 0.74 -30.60 17.29
CA ASN A 562 -0.28 -31.10 18.19
C ASN A 562 -1.62 -30.34 18.09
N GLY A 563 -1.70 -29.30 17.25
CA GLY A 563 -2.89 -28.48 17.04
C GLY A 563 -3.13 -27.39 18.09
N LYS A 564 -2.11 -27.03 18.86
CA LYS A 564 -2.11 -25.83 19.72
C LYS A 564 -1.43 -24.69 19.01
N VAL A 565 -1.95 -23.49 19.21
CA VAL A 565 -1.32 -22.26 18.69
C VAL A 565 0.10 -22.14 19.24
N ASP A 566 1.02 -21.70 18.41
CA ASP A 566 2.37 -21.38 18.83
C ASP A 566 2.38 -20.04 19.58
N GLU A 567 2.60 -20.10 20.87
CA GLU A 567 2.59 -18.93 21.78
C GLU A 567 4.02 -18.50 22.18
N THR A 568 5.04 -18.90 21.40
CA THR A 568 6.44 -18.58 21.73
C THR A 568 6.74 -17.08 21.64
N CYS A 569 6.01 -16.33 20.83
CA CYS A 569 6.07 -14.88 20.79
C CYS A 569 4.70 -14.27 20.47
N MET A 570 4.65 -12.94 20.44
CA MET A 570 3.44 -12.19 20.09
C MET A 570 2.98 -12.55 18.67
N GLN A 571 3.87 -12.50 17.70
CA GLN A 571 3.53 -12.66 16.28
C GLN A 571 3.22 -14.12 15.91
N SER A 572 3.79 -15.11 16.58
CA SER A 572 3.48 -16.53 16.29
C SER A 572 2.01 -16.86 16.57
N ARG A 573 1.41 -16.25 17.59
CA ARG A 573 0.01 -16.47 18.00
C ARG A 573 -1.00 -15.56 17.32
N GLU A 574 -0.56 -14.58 16.52
CA GLU A 574 -1.42 -13.66 15.79
C GLU A 574 -1.92 -14.26 14.49
N ILE A 575 -3.07 -13.77 14.08
CA ILE A 575 -3.63 -13.95 12.75
C ILE A 575 -3.34 -12.66 11.99
N TRP A 576 -2.43 -12.73 11.02
CA TRP A 576 -2.13 -11.59 10.17
C TRP A 576 -3.04 -11.58 8.97
N THR A 577 -3.82 -10.52 8.84
CA THR A 577 -4.89 -10.40 7.85
C THR A 577 -4.34 -10.52 6.43
N GLY A 578 -3.26 -9.81 6.12
CA GLY A 578 -2.65 -9.86 4.80
C GLY A 578 -1.93 -11.16 4.49
N VAL A 579 -1.31 -11.83 5.47
CA VAL A 579 -0.70 -13.16 5.30
C VAL A 579 -1.78 -14.21 5.04
N THR A 580 -2.95 -14.09 5.68
CA THR A 580 -4.10 -14.95 5.41
C THR A 580 -4.52 -14.87 3.94
N TYR A 581 -4.63 -13.66 3.38
CA TYR A 581 -4.95 -13.49 1.95
C TYR A 581 -3.86 -14.00 1.03
N ALA A 582 -2.57 -13.85 1.39
CA ALA A 582 -1.44 -14.38 0.62
C ALA A 582 -1.45 -15.92 0.59
N ALA A 583 -1.74 -16.55 1.74
CA ALA A 583 -1.92 -18.00 1.82
C ALA A 583 -3.10 -18.47 0.97
N ALA A 584 -4.24 -17.77 1.03
CA ALA A 584 -5.39 -18.05 0.18
C ALA A 584 -5.07 -17.89 -1.32
N ALA A 585 -4.32 -16.86 -1.71
CA ALA A 585 -3.85 -16.69 -3.09
C ALA A 585 -2.96 -17.87 -3.54
N THR A 586 -2.11 -18.36 -2.65
CA THR A 586 -1.28 -19.55 -2.92
C THR A 586 -2.13 -20.81 -3.10
N MET A 587 -3.18 -20.97 -2.28
CA MET A 587 -4.14 -22.06 -2.41
C MET A 587 -4.89 -22.02 -3.76
N ILE A 588 -5.31 -20.82 -4.22
CA ILE A 588 -5.94 -20.65 -5.55
C ILE A 588 -4.99 -21.11 -6.65
N LEU A 589 -3.72 -20.67 -6.61
CA LEU A 589 -2.70 -21.06 -7.60
C LEU A 589 -2.41 -22.56 -7.59
N ALA A 590 -2.61 -23.23 -6.46
CA ALA A 590 -2.50 -24.68 -6.33
C ALA A 590 -3.81 -25.44 -6.64
N GLY A 591 -4.89 -24.77 -7.05
CA GLY A 591 -6.18 -25.39 -7.37
C GLY A 591 -7.05 -25.74 -6.18
N MET A 592 -6.77 -25.17 -5.00
CA MET A 592 -7.51 -25.34 -3.75
C MET A 592 -8.43 -24.14 -3.50
N GLU A 593 -9.34 -23.84 -4.43
CA GLU A 593 -10.17 -22.61 -4.38
C GLU A 593 -11.14 -22.60 -3.19
N GLU A 594 -11.76 -23.73 -2.84
CA GLU A 594 -12.71 -23.80 -1.72
C GLU A 594 -12.04 -23.49 -0.38
N GLU A 595 -10.87 -24.08 -0.16
CA GLU A 595 -10.05 -23.85 1.02
C GLU A 595 -9.54 -22.41 1.07
N ALA A 596 -9.19 -21.84 -0.08
CA ALA A 596 -8.75 -20.47 -0.20
C ALA A 596 -9.84 -19.48 0.21
N PHE A 597 -11.05 -19.63 -0.33
CA PHE A 597 -12.17 -18.77 0.03
C PHE A 597 -12.59 -18.94 1.49
N THR A 598 -12.61 -20.17 2.02
CA THR A 598 -12.85 -20.40 3.45
C THR A 598 -11.80 -19.72 4.34
N THR A 599 -10.53 -19.79 3.95
CA THR A 599 -9.43 -19.14 4.67
C THR A 599 -9.58 -17.61 4.70
N ALA A 600 -9.87 -17.01 3.56
CA ALA A 600 -10.03 -15.57 3.42
C ALA A 600 -11.33 -15.03 4.04
N GLU A 601 -12.44 -15.80 3.95
CA GLU A 601 -13.71 -15.43 4.55
C GLU A 601 -13.61 -15.25 6.07
N GLY A 602 -12.70 -15.98 6.72
CA GLY A 602 -12.42 -15.81 8.14
C GLY A 602 -12.05 -14.38 8.51
N ILE A 603 -11.33 -13.65 7.64
CA ILE A 603 -11.00 -12.23 7.85
C ILE A 603 -12.25 -11.37 7.78
N PHE A 604 -13.10 -11.59 6.78
CA PHE A 604 -14.37 -10.88 6.67
C PHE A 604 -15.29 -11.14 7.88
N ILE A 605 -15.43 -12.39 8.30
CA ILE A 605 -16.27 -12.75 9.44
C ILE A 605 -15.75 -12.08 10.72
N ALA A 606 -14.46 -12.18 10.99
CA ALA A 606 -13.87 -11.61 12.21
C ALA A 606 -13.86 -10.08 12.21
N GLY A 607 -13.54 -9.47 11.08
CA GLY A 607 -13.36 -8.01 11.00
C GLY A 607 -14.66 -7.24 10.75
N TRP A 608 -15.58 -7.78 9.94
CA TRP A 608 -16.64 -6.99 9.30
C TRP A 608 -18.06 -7.45 9.58
N SER A 609 -18.26 -8.74 9.88
CA SER A 609 -19.60 -9.26 10.14
C SER A 609 -20.11 -8.85 11.52
N GLU A 610 -21.42 -8.95 11.72
CA GLU A 610 -22.06 -8.71 13.02
C GLU A 610 -21.58 -9.67 14.12
N GLU A 611 -21.03 -10.82 13.74
CA GLU A 611 -20.46 -11.80 14.67
C GLU A 611 -19.00 -11.51 15.03
N GLY A 612 -18.38 -10.54 14.34
CA GLY A 612 -16.98 -10.19 14.44
C GLY A 612 -16.69 -9.05 15.40
N PHE A 613 -15.58 -8.35 15.14
CA PHE A 613 -15.09 -7.27 16.00
C PHE A 613 -15.61 -5.88 15.61
N GLY A 614 -16.24 -5.74 14.44
CA GLY A 614 -16.88 -4.51 14.00
C GLY A 614 -15.91 -3.36 13.69
N TYR A 615 -14.82 -3.63 12.98
CA TYR A 615 -13.81 -2.62 12.64
C TYR A 615 -14.23 -1.57 11.59
N SER A 616 -15.45 -1.64 11.07
CA SER A 616 -16.07 -0.57 10.25
C SER A 616 -15.18 0.00 9.14
N PHE A 617 -14.80 -0.83 8.16
CA PHE A 617 -13.96 -0.46 7.01
C PHE A 617 -12.46 -0.21 7.32
N GLN A 618 -11.97 -0.64 8.45
CA GLN A 618 -10.57 -0.51 8.85
C GLN A 618 -10.02 -1.90 9.17
N THR A 619 -9.27 -2.48 8.24
CA THR A 619 -8.69 -3.80 8.46
C THR A 619 -7.38 -3.66 9.23
N PRO A 620 -7.26 -4.24 10.44
CA PRO A 620 -6.02 -4.19 11.21
C PRO A 620 -4.95 -5.10 10.60
N GLU A 621 -3.71 -4.87 11.00
CA GLU A 621 -2.60 -5.77 10.70
C GLU A 621 -2.89 -7.18 11.20
N ALA A 622 -3.27 -7.27 12.47
CA ALA A 622 -3.37 -8.53 13.17
C ALA A 622 -4.46 -8.52 14.25
N TRP A 623 -4.90 -9.72 14.60
CA TRP A 623 -5.64 -9.99 15.82
C TRP A 623 -5.27 -11.35 16.41
N THR A 624 -5.64 -11.55 17.67
CA THR A 624 -5.49 -12.84 18.36
C THR A 624 -6.84 -13.57 18.44
N MET A 625 -6.82 -14.87 18.77
CA MET A 625 -8.06 -15.63 19.07
C MET A 625 -8.88 -15.03 20.21
N GLY A 626 -8.26 -14.24 21.09
CA GLY A 626 -8.91 -13.53 22.20
C GLY A 626 -9.57 -12.21 21.80
N GLY A 627 -9.46 -11.78 20.54
CA GLY A 627 -10.06 -10.54 20.03
C GLY A 627 -9.23 -9.28 20.28
N HIS A 628 -7.99 -9.40 20.70
CA HIS A 628 -7.07 -8.25 20.75
C HIS A 628 -6.55 -8.01 19.35
N PHE A 629 -6.60 -6.75 18.89
CA PHE A 629 -6.08 -6.34 17.60
C PHE A 629 -4.83 -5.45 17.75
N ARG A 630 -4.09 -5.31 16.66
CA ARG A 630 -2.92 -4.45 16.54
C ARG A 630 -2.99 -3.71 15.20
N SER A 631 -2.69 -2.41 15.24
CA SER A 631 -2.59 -1.52 14.08
C SER A 631 -3.81 -1.54 13.15
N LEU A 632 -4.82 -0.73 13.46
CA LEU A 632 -5.93 -0.45 12.53
C LEU A 632 -5.39 0.35 11.32
N ILE A 633 -6.05 0.21 10.19
CA ILE A 633 -5.66 0.89 8.93
C ILE A 633 -4.23 0.50 8.54
N TYR A 634 -4.07 -0.68 7.98
CA TYR A 634 -2.77 -1.27 7.67
C TYR A 634 -2.64 -1.65 6.18
N MET A 635 -1.42 -1.61 5.65
CA MET A 635 -1.12 -1.82 4.23
C MET A 635 -1.30 -3.27 3.79
N ARG A 636 -0.87 -4.26 4.60
CA ARG A 636 -0.75 -5.68 4.21
C ARG A 636 -2.07 -6.32 3.75
N PRO A 637 -3.28 -5.94 4.24
CA PRO A 637 -4.56 -6.48 3.75
C PRO A 637 -4.84 -6.23 2.27
N LEU A 638 -4.18 -5.27 1.63
CA LEU A 638 -4.21 -5.11 0.16
C LEU A 638 -3.80 -6.40 -0.59
N SER A 639 -3.19 -7.36 0.09
CA SER A 639 -2.86 -8.69 -0.46
C SER A 639 -4.08 -9.50 -0.93
N ILE A 640 -5.31 -9.11 -0.60
CA ILE A 640 -6.52 -9.69 -1.21
C ILE A 640 -6.47 -9.54 -2.75
N TRP A 641 -5.79 -8.50 -3.27
CA TRP A 641 -5.54 -8.34 -4.70
C TRP A 641 -4.59 -9.41 -5.26
N GLY A 642 -3.79 -10.06 -4.42
CA GLY A 642 -3.06 -11.28 -4.77
C GLY A 642 -3.98 -12.47 -5.03
N MET A 643 -5.12 -12.58 -4.33
CA MET A 643 -6.15 -13.57 -4.66
C MET A 643 -6.81 -13.24 -6.01
N GLN A 644 -7.15 -11.97 -6.25
CA GLN A 644 -7.71 -11.54 -7.53
C GLN A 644 -6.72 -11.76 -8.68
N TRP A 645 -5.43 -11.51 -8.45
CA TRP A 645 -4.37 -11.85 -9.38
C TRP A 645 -4.36 -13.34 -9.72
N ALA A 646 -4.39 -14.20 -8.71
CA ALA A 646 -4.40 -15.66 -8.89
C ALA A 646 -5.64 -16.14 -9.67
N LEU A 647 -6.82 -15.58 -9.38
CA LEU A 647 -8.08 -15.90 -10.09
C LEU A 647 -8.08 -15.42 -11.55
N SER A 648 -7.41 -14.30 -11.84
CA SER A 648 -7.35 -13.71 -13.17
C SER A 648 -6.08 -14.04 -13.94
N LEU A 649 -5.15 -14.77 -13.34
CA LEU A 649 -3.86 -15.10 -13.95
C LEU A 649 -4.00 -15.69 -15.38
N PRO A 650 -4.89 -16.65 -15.66
CA PRO A 650 -5.11 -17.13 -17.02
C PRO A 650 -5.60 -16.03 -17.98
N LYS A 651 -6.42 -15.11 -17.49
CA LYS A 651 -6.98 -14.00 -18.25
C LYS A 651 -5.96 -12.89 -18.47
N ALA A 652 -5.22 -12.52 -17.44
CA ALA A 652 -4.10 -11.61 -17.54
C ALA A 652 -3.02 -12.13 -18.48
N ILE A 653 -2.78 -13.44 -18.44
CA ILE A 653 -1.84 -14.15 -19.31
C ILE A 653 -2.32 -14.15 -20.76
N LEU A 654 -3.62 -14.32 -21.03
CA LEU A 654 -4.15 -14.57 -22.38
C LEU A 654 -4.74 -13.33 -23.06
N GLU A 655 -5.21 -12.33 -22.32
CA GLU A 655 -6.08 -11.27 -22.83
C GLU A 655 -5.59 -9.85 -22.58
N ALA A 656 -4.47 -9.62 -21.91
CA ALA A 656 -4.02 -8.28 -21.56
C ALA A 656 -2.99 -7.70 -22.54
N PRO A 657 -3.42 -7.13 -23.67
CA PRO A 657 -2.49 -6.50 -24.63
C PRO A 657 -1.79 -5.27 -24.06
N LYS A 658 -2.24 -4.75 -22.90
CA LYS A 658 -1.66 -3.56 -22.25
C LYS A 658 -0.70 -3.87 -21.11
N ILE A 659 -0.77 -5.04 -20.53
CA ILE A 659 0.15 -5.52 -19.51
C ILE A 659 0.99 -6.65 -20.08
N ASN A 660 1.15 -6.90 -21.22
CA ASN A 660 2.03 -7.82 -21.97
C ASN A 660 2.72 -8.91 -21.10
N ILE A 661 1.96 -9.38 -20.09
CA ILE A 661 2.49 -10.25 -19.05
C ILE A 661 3.15 -11.46 -19.68
N MET A 662 2.57 -11.94 -20.74
CA MET A 662 2.76 -13.34 -20.94
C MET A 662 3.03 -13.77 -22.33
N ASP A 663 2.90 -12.91 -23.29
CA ASP A 663 3.40 -13.22 -24.62
C ASP A 663 4.88 -13.62 -24.59
N ARG A 664 5.60 -13.26 -23.55
CA ARG A 664 7.04 -13.50 -23.42
C ARG A 664 7.44 -14.63 -22.47
N ILE A 665 6.73 -14.81 -21.35
CA ILE A 665 7.06 -15.89 -20.40
C ILE A 665 6.26 -17.12 -20.72
N HIS A 666 5.11 -16.94 -21.19
CA HIS A 666 4.03 -17.82 -21.30
C HIS A 666 4.15 -18.87 -22.41
N LEU A 667 4.43 -18.45 -23.63
CA LEU A 667 4.51 -19.41 -24.73
C LEU A 667 5.63 -20.44 -24.56
N SER A 668 6.65 -20.12 -23.75
CA SER A 668 7.75 -21.07 -23.48
C SER A 668 7.52 -21.97 -22.25
N HIS A 669 6.62 -21.61 -21.33
CA HIS A 669 6.51 -22.27 -20.04
C HIS A 669 5.15 -22.91 -19.76
N SER A 670 4.03 -22.31 -20.16
CA SER A 670 2.70 -22.86 -19.89
C SER A 670 2.46 -24.23 -20.53
N ALA A 671 3.07 -24.51 -21.67
CA ALA A 671 2.99 -25.82 -22.29
C ALA A 671 3.65 -26.95 -21.47
N LYS A 672 4.48 -26.61 -20.47
CA LYS A 672 5.18 -27.58 -19.61
C LYS A 672 4.60 -27.73 -18.21
N TYR A 673 3.84 -26.73 -17.71
CA TYR A 673 3.38 -26.69 -16.34
C TYR A 673 1.95 -27.16 -16.10
N PHE A 674 1.12 -27.09 -17.14
CA PHE A 674 -0.26 -27.57 -17.06
C PHE A 674 -0.39 -29.01 -17.55
N HIS A 675 0.56 -29.87 -17.23
CA HIS A 675 0.48 -31.28 -17.61
C HIS A 675 -0.36 -32.16 -16.66
N ASN A 676 -1.10 -31.55 -15.74
CA ASN A 676 -2.15 -32.28 -15.05
C ASN A 676 -3.47 -32.01 -15.79
N GLU A 677 -3.80 -32.88 -16.72
CA GLU A 677 -4.97 -32.77 -17.62
C GLU A 677 -6.30 -32.49 -16.91
N THR A 678 -6.40 -32.83 -15.62
CA THR A 678 -7.63 -32.68 -14.85
C THR A 678 -7.84 -31.24 -14.35
N SER A 679 -6.76 -30.57 -13.94
CA SER A 679 -6.83 -29.16 -13.52
C SER A 679 -6.98 -28.21 -14.71
N VAL A 680 -6.27 -28.49 -15.80
CA VAL A 680 -6.38 -27.72 -17.05
C VAL A 680 -7.76 -27.85 -17.69
N LYS A 681 -8.38 -29.03 -17.65
CA LYS A 681 -9.76 -29.19 -18.15
C LYS A 681 -10.77 -28.41 -17.32
N LYS A 682 -10.64 -28.42 -15.99
CA LYS A 682 -11.51 -27.62 -15.10
C LYS A 682 -11.32 -26.11 -15.31
N ILE A 683 -10.08 -25.65 -15.48
CA ILE A 683 -9.78 -24.25 -15.74
C ILE A 683 -10.19 -23.86 -17.16
N ALA A 684 -9.93 -24.70 -18.17
CA ALA A 684 -10.32 -24.44 -19.56
C ALA A 684 -11.85 -24.49 -19.76
N GLU A 685 -12.58 -25.35 -19.07
CA GLU A 685 -14.04 -25.37 -19.06
C GLU A 685 -14.63 -24.12 -18.37
N LYS A 686 -14.02 -23.68 -17.24
CA LYS A 686 -14.40 -22.41 -16.58
C LYS A 686 -14.07 -21.17 -17.45
N VAL A 687 -12.95 -21.17 -18.17
CA VAL A 687 -12.58 -20.10 -19.11
C VAL A 687 -13.49 -20.07 -20.34
N LYS A 688 -13.93 -21.22 -20.82
CA LYS A 688 -14.87 -21.30 -21.95
C LYS A 688 -16.24 -20.74 -21.60
N CYS A 689 -16.72 -20.96 -20.36
CA CYS A 689 -17.94 -20.33 -19.86
C CYS A 689 -17.83 -18.81 -19.67
N LEU A 690 -16.61 -18.27 -19.45
CA LEU A 690 -16.36 -16.83 -19.35
C LEU A 690 -16.25 -16.15 -20.74
N GLY A 691 -15.71 -16.85 -21.74
CA GLY A 691 -15.58 -16.34 -23.11
C GLY A 691 -16.91 -16.11 -23.81
N ASP A 692 -17.88 -16.97 -23.55
CA ASP A 692 -19.21 -16.88 -24.20
C ASP A 692 -20.08 -15.74 -23.63
N SER A 693 -19.73 -15.19 -22.46
CA SER A 693 -20.48 -14.09 -21.83
C SER A 693 -19.94 -12.68 -22.14
N VAL A 694 -18.75 -12.56 -22.73
CA VAL A 694 -18.07 -11.25 -22.92
C VAL A 694 -18.05 -10.79 -24.38
N PHE A 695 -18.41 -11.64 -25.37
CA PHE A 695 -18.38 -11.27 -26.79
C PHE A 695 -19.76 -10.92 -27.37
N HIS A 696 -20.43 -9.88 -26.79
CA HIS A 696 -21.46 -9.14 -27.52
C HIS A 696 -21.43 -7.67 -27.10
N CYS A 697 -20.42 -6.97 -27.54
CA CYS A 697 -20.47 -5.52 -27.80
C CYS A 697 -19.47 -5.21 -28.90
N THR A 698 -19.94 -5.30 -30.11
CA THR A 698 -19.34 -4.71 -31.30
C THR A 698 -19.76 -3.25 -31.41
N CYS A 699 -18.80 -2.42 -31.78
CA CYS A 699 -18.76 -1.02 -32.22
C CYS A 699 -18.39 -0.03 -31.14
#